data_44dc669dbbf4459f7588ce2ab16f0292
#
_entry.id   44dc669dbbf4459f7588ce2ab16f0292
#
_cell.length_a   1.000
_cell.length_b   1.000
_cell.length_c   1.000
_cell.angle_alpha   90.00
_cell.angle_beta   90.00
_cell.angle_gamma   90.00
#
_symmetry.space_group_name_H-M   'P 1'
#
loop_
_entity.id
_entity.type
_entity.pdbx_description
1 polymer ?
#
loop_
_entity_poly.entity_id
_entity_poly.type
_entity_poly.pdbx_seq_one_letter_code
_entity_poly.pdbx_strand_id
1 'polypeptide(L)'
;MPDQEEDLFIDEREDVDRPMSRLLGKYARQYPVPVAVALGSNLISPLLGLAPAWLLALAIDGLFTESTPYRLPLVPVDALPATMEGKMLLTVGLFLSVYGLTTFFTWLGSWGWAVFAENVQHELRTDVYDEMQGLGMEFYSDRQTGELMSVLSSDVNRLEGFLNGWLGQLLNILVQVLGISAIMLATNWQLALVALLPAPLLTLVSHFFVKKVRPMYREARGTFGDLASRLENNLSGIAVVKSFTNEPFESERVHEASQEHMDARWGARQWGIRFGPMLTLINGVGFSLVFLVGGWWVLFGPPSVTVTGTTVGLAGTVTVGTVVMFLQYTRQIQGPLTQAGQLLNNFERVKASAERVFVLFDYPVSIPEDPSARDLGDVEGDVAFDDVTFSYPDGEQALTDVSFEADAGETVGLVGPTGSGKSTLMKLLLRFYDVSDGAVTVDGHDVRDVTVRSLRSSIGYVSQEPFLFTGTIRENIAYGLDVTDAEVRSASERANAHEFIQDLEDGYETEVGQRGDRLSGGQRQRIAIARVLLRDPEVLILDEATSHVDNETEVLIQQSLEELIEDRTTFSIAHRLSTVRDADRILVMEDGEIVEHGPHDELIAVDGLYANLWRVQVGEVGSLPDEFLEEAAARDRA
;
A
#
# COMPACT_ATOMS: atom_id res chain seq x y z
N MET A 1 -3.21 5.32 24.99
CA MET A 1 -3.92 5.41 23.71
C MET A 1 -2.97 4.92 22.62
N PRO A 2 -2.99 3.66 22.24
CA PRO A 2 -2.34 3.20 21.02
C PRO A 2 -3.37 2.39 20.23
N ASP A 3 -4.22 3.04 19.48
CA ASP A 3 -5.17 2.42 18.56
C ASP A 3 -5.46 3.31 17.36
N GLN A 4 -4.48 4.07 17.03
CA GLN A 4 -4.25 4.60 15.71
C GLN A 4 -2.85 4.09 15.33
N GLU A 5 -2.77 2.92 14.66
CA GLU A 5 -2.13 3.01 13.36
C GLU A 5 -2.80 4.26 12.76
N GLU A 6 -2.12 5.37 12.81
CA GLU A 6 -2.49 6.55 12.07
C GLU A 6 -2.54 6.09 10.63
N ASP A 7 -3.73 5.71 10.20
CA ASP A 7 -4.03 5.49 8.81
C ASP A 7 -3.89 6.90 8.21
N LEU A 8 -2.69 7.22 7.75
CA LEU A 8 -2.26 8.53 7.24
C LEU A 8 -3.22 9.12 6.21
N PHE A 9 -4.12 8.31 5.70
CA PHE A 9 -5.12 8.71 4.73
C PHE A 9 -6.54 8.83 5.33
N ILE A 10 -6.70 8.87 6.67
CA ILE A 10 -8.06 8.86 7.30
C ILE A 10 -8.90 10.03 6.80
N ASP A 11 -8.34 11.23 6.82
CA ASP A 11 -9.07 12.45 6.43
C ASP A 11 -9.27 12.52 4.91
N GLU A 12 -8.28 12.10 4.14
CA GLU A 12 -8.30 12.13 2.67
C GLU A 12 -9.18 11.01 2.06
N ARG A 13 -9.43 9.91 2.79
CA ARG A 13 -10.24 8.76 2.32
C ARG A 13 -11.73 9.10 2.19
N GLU A 14 -12.25 10.00 3.01
CA GLU A 14 -13.66 10.40 2.95
C GLU A 14 -13.98 11.15 1.65
N ASP A 15 -12.98 11.76 1.02
CA ASP A 15 -13.11 12.52 -0.22
C ASP A 15 -13.05 11.66 -1.49
N VAL A 16 -12.64 10.37 -1.39
CA VAL A 16 -12.54 9.48 -2.55
C VAL A 16 -13.91 8.97 -2.98
N ASP A 17 -14.41 9.52 -4.08
CA ASP A 17 -15.69 9.12 -4.67
C ASP A 17 -15.62 7.74 -5.34
N ARG A 18 -16.43 6.79 -4.82
CA ARG A 18 -16.72 5.47 -5.43
C ARG A 18 -15.48 4.68 -5.89
N PRO A 19 -14.49 4.40 -5.02
CA PRO A 19 -13.21 3.81 -5.41
C PRO A 19 -13.36 2.47 -6.15
N MET A 20 -14.28 1.60 -5.72
CA MET A 20 -14.53 0.31 -6.36
C MET A 20 -15.11 0.44 -7.78
N SER A 21 -15.96 1.43 -8.03
CA SER A 21 -16.48 1.66 -9.38
C SER A 21 -15.44 2.29 -10.31
N ARG A 22 -14.55 3.12 -9.79
CA ARG A 22 -13.38 3.66 -10.52
C ARG A 22 -12.44 2.53 -10.91
N LEU A 23 -12.08 1.64 -9.96
CA LEU A 23 -11.24 0.48 -10.21
C LEU A 23 -11.81 -0.37 -11.36
N LEU A 24 -13.06 -0.82 -11.22
CA LEU A 24 -13.70 -1.65 -12.24
C LEU A 24 -13.89 -0.89 -13.56
N GLY A 25 -14.26 0.38 -13.51
CA GLY A 25 -14.51 1.20 -14.71
C GLY A 25 -13.24 1.47 -15.53
N LYS A 26 -12.11 1.73 -14.87
CA LYS A 26 -10.81 1.97 -15.52
C LYS A 26 -10.28 0.66 -16.14
N TYR A 27 -10.14 -0.40 -15.36
CA TYR A 27 -9.42 -1.60 -15.79
C TYR A 27 -10.30 -2.64 -16.51
N ALA A 28 -11.61 -2.78 -16.18
CA ALA A 28 -12.45 -3.75 -16.89
C ALA A 28 -12.66 -3.42 -18.38
N ARG A 29 -12.53 -2.15 -18.75
CA ARG A 29 -12.60 -1.74 -20.15
C ARG A 29 -11.36 -2.10 -20.96
N GLN A 30 -10.22 -2.26 -20.33
CA GLN A 30 -8.96 -2.64 -20.97
C GLN A 30 -8.93 -4.14 -21.26
N TYR A 31 -9.62 -4.96 -20.43
CA TYR A 31 -9.64 -6.42 -20.54
C TYR A 31 -11.06 -6.99 -20.78
N PRO A 32 -11.77 -6.59 -21.86
CA PRO A 32 -13.19 -6.94 -22.05
C PRO A 32 -13.40 -8.44 -22.26
N VAL A 33 -12.45 -9.15 -22.89
CA VAL A 33 -12.59 -10.58 -23.20
C VAL A 33 -12.50 -11.43 -21.93
N PRO A 34 -11.44 -11.36 -21.10
CA PRO A 34 -11.40 -12.10 -19.83
C PRO A 34 -12.59 -11.83 -18.93
N VAL A 35 -13.01 -10.56 -18.81
CA VAL A 35 -14.17 -10.17 -17.99
C VAL A 35 -15.47 -10.77 -18.53
N ALA A 36 -15.71 -10.71 -19.84
CA ALA A 36 -16.92 -11.28 -20.45
C ALA A 36 -16.97 -12.82 -20.28
N VAL A 37 -15.82 -13.49 -20.45
CA VAL A 37 -15.70 -14.94 -20.24
C VAL A 37 -15.96 -15.29 -18.77
N ALA A 38 -15.37 -14.54 -17.84
CA ALA A 38 -15.57 -14.75 -16.41
C ALA A 38 -17.04 -14.55 -15.99
N LEU A 39 -17.65 -13.43 -16.39
CA LEU A 39 -19.06 -13.14 -16.10
C LEU A 39 -20.01 -14.18 -16.70
N GLY A 40 -19.83 -14.50 -17.99
CA GLY A 40 -20.64 -15.51 -18.66
C GLY A 40 -20.54 -16.89 -18.00
N SER A 41 -19.33 -17.30 -17.66
CA SER A 41 -19.09 -18.59 -16.99
C SER A 41 -19.67 -18.62 -15.58
N ASN A 42 -19.53 -17.53 -14.79
CA ASN A 42 -20.13 -17.41 -13.46
C ASN A 42 -21.68 -17.31 -13.47
N LEU A 43 -22.28 -17.00 -14.60
CA LEU A 43 -23.73 -17.09 -14.77
C LEU A 43 -24.15 -18.53 -15.14
N ILE A 44 -23.44 -19.16 -16.06
CA ILE A 44 -23.79 -20.47 -16.62
C ILE A 44 -23.50 -21.61 -15.61
N SER A 45 -22.31 -21.62 -15.02
CA SER A 45 -21.86 -22.71 -14.14
C SER A 45 -22.79 -22.96 -12.95
N PRO A 46 -23.20 -21.95 -12.14
CA PRO A 46 -24.13 -22.18 -11.03
C PRO A 46 -25.51 -22.66 -11.48
N LEU A 47 -26.02 -22.14 -12.62
CA LEU A 47 -27.30 -22.58 -13.17
C LEU A 47 -27.26 -24.04 -13.62
N LEU A 48 -26.18 -24.47 -14.28
CA LEU A 48 -25.98 -25.91 -14.60
C LEU A 48 -25.86 -26.73 -13.32
N GLY A 49 -25.24 -26.23 -12.27
CA GLY A 49 -25.12 -26.89 -10.97
C GLY A 49 -26.46 -27.12 -10.25
N LEU A 50 -27.56 -26.50 -10.69
CA LEU A 50 -28.92 -26.77 -10.19
C LEU A 50 -29.55 -27.98 -10.85
N ALA A 51 -29.15 -28.31 -12.08
CA ALA A 51 -29.77 -29.40 -12.86
C ALA A 51 -29.67 -30.81 -12.20
N PRO A 52 -28.60 -31.22 -11.50
CA PRO A 52 -28.53 -32.52 -10.88
C PRO A 52 -29.67 -32.81 -9.91
N ALA A 53 -30.05 -31.87 -9.05
CA ALA A 53 -31.15 -32.07 -8.10
C ALA A 53 -32.50 -32.26 -8.82
N TRP A 54 -32.72 -31.51 -9.89
CA TRP A 54 -33.91 -31.64 -10.74
C TRP A 54 -33.91 -32.97 -11.54
N LEU A 55 -32.77 -33.35 -12.13
CA LEU A 55 -32.63 -34.66 -12.82
C LEU A 55 -32.84 -35.82 -11.89
N LEU A 56 -32.39 -35.74 -10.64
CA LEU A 56 -32.62 -36.75 -9.62
C LEU A 56 -34.12 -36.89 -9.32
N ALA A 57 -34.83 -35.77 -9.15
CA ALA A 57 -36.28 -35.80 -8.97
C ALA A 57 -37.01 -36.49 -10.14
N LEU A 58 -36.63 -36.11 -11.36
CA LEU A 58 -37.17 -36.70 -12.58
C LEU A 58 -36.93 -38.24 -12.65
N ALA A 59 -35.72 -38.66 -12.28
CA ALA A 59 -35.37 -40.07 -12.24
C ALA A 59 -36.18 -40.83 -11.18
N ILE A 60 -36.35 -40.28 -9.98
CA ILE A 60 -37.15 -40.91 -8.92
C ILE A 60 -38.60 -41.04 -9.36
N ASP A 61 -39.20 -39.96 -9.87
CA ASP A 61 -40.62 -39.96 -10.22
C ASP A 61 -40.94 -40.76 -11.49
N GLY A 62 -40.05 -40.73 -12.48
CA GLY A 62 -40.29 -41.33 -13.77
C GLY A 62 -39.71 -42.74 -13.97
N LEU A 63 -38.73 -43.18 -13.16
CA LEU A 63 -38.07 -44.48 -13.29
C LEU A 63 -38.36 -45.40 -12.11
N PHE A 64 -38.39 -44.85 -10.87
CA PHE A 64 -38.50 -45.71 -9.67
C PHE A 64 -39.92 -45.79 -9.09
N THR A 65 -40.66 -44.67 -9.12
CA THR A 65 -42.02 -44.64 -8.56
C THR A 65 -43.11 -44.65 -9.62
N GLU A 66 -42.76 -44.44 -10.88
CA GLU A 66 -43.68 -44.30 -12.02
C GLU A 66 -44.87 -43.36 -11.76
N SER A 67 -44.68 -42.42 -10.81
CA SER A 67 -45.70 -41.46 -10.39
C SER A 67 -45.99 -40.41 -11.44
N THR A 68 -45.05 -40.12 -12.30
CA THR A 68 -45.15 -39.18 -13.43
C THR A 68 -44.43 -39.74 -14.66
N PRO A 69 -44.92 -39.41 -15.89
CA PRO A 69 -44.23 -39.86 -17.10
C PRO A 69 -42.84 -39.18 -17.18
N TYR A 70 -41.82 -39.98 -17.51
CA TYR A 70 -40.44 -39.51 -17.72
C TYR A 70 -40.42 -38.56 -18.93
N ARG A 71 -40.25 -37.26 -18.68
CA ARG A 71 -40.23 -36.20 -19.72
C ARG A 71 -39.08 -35.26 -19.47
N LEU A 72 -38.28 -35.00 -20.50
CA LEU A 72 -37.23 -33.99 -20.49
C LEU A 72 -37.75 -32.71 -21.15
N PRO A 73 -37.49 -31.52 -20.61
CA PRO A 73 -37.79 -30.25 -21.29
C PRO A 73 -37.12 -30.22 -22.66
N LEU A 74 -37.81 -29.70 -23.64
CA LEU A 74 -37.31 -29.53 -25.01
C LEU A 74 -37.02 -30.83 -25.80
N VAL A 75 -37.25 -32.03 -25.21
CA VAL A 75 -37.07 -33.30 -25.90
C VAL A 75 -38.43 -33.92 -26.21
N PRO A 76 -38.76 -34.16 -27.48
CA PRO A 76 -40.00 -34.86 -27.84
C PRO A 76 -40.05 -36.26 -27.19
N VAL A 77 -41.22 -36.67 -26.75
CA VAL A 77 -41.43 -37.98 -26.08
C VAL A 77 -40.98 -39.14 -26.96
N ASP A 78 -41.18 -39.02 -28.26
CA ASP A 78 -40.80 -40.03 -29.25
C ASP A 78 -39.29 -40.20 -29.45
N ALA A 79 -38.52 -39.20 -29.02
CA ALA A 79 -37.03 -39.26 -29.04
C ALA A 79 -36.42 -39.88 -27.76
N LEU A 80 -37.25 -40.17 -26.73
CA LEU A 80 -36.80 -40.79 -25.51
C LEU A 80 -36.72 -42.31 -25.68
N PRO A 81 -35.72 -42.96 -25.01
CA PRO A 81 -35.65 -44.44 -25.03
C PRO A 81 -36.94 -45.07 -24.52
N ALA A 82 -37.43 -46.09 -25.24
CA ALA A 82 -38.67 -46.80 -24.87
C ALA A 82 -38.47 -47.69 -23.65
N THR A 83 -37.22 -48.22 -23.43
CA THR A 83 -36.88 -49.14 -22.35
C THR A 83 -36.46 -48.40 -21.08
N MET A 84 -36.73 -48.99 -19.92
CA MET A 84 -36.31 -48.46 -18.62
C MET A 84 -34.79 -48.36 -18.52
N GLU A 85 -34.06 -49.35 -19.00
CA GLU A 85 -32.59 -49.35 -19.07
C GLU A 85 -32.07 -48.18 -19.91
N GLY A 86 -32.69 -47.93 -21.08
CA GLY A 86 -32.32 -46.81 -21.95
C GLY A 86 -32.54 -45.45 -21.29
N LYS A 87 -33.67 -45.26 -20.58
CA LYS A 87 -33.94 -44.04 -19.80
C LYS A 87 -32.94 -43.83 -18.67
N MET A 88 -32.56 -44.92 -17.96
CA MET A 88 -31.55 -44.90 -16.91
C MET A 88 -30.19 -44.50 -17.46
N LEU A 89 -29.72 -45.11 -18.55
CA LEU A 89 -28.46 -44.75 -19.22
C LEU A 89 -28.47 -43.32 -19.72
N LEU A 90 -29.59 -42.85 -20.29
CA LEU A 90 -29.75 -41.45 -20.68
C LEU A 90 -29.63 -40.51 -19.49
N THR A 91 -30.25 -40.83 -18.35
CA THR A 91 -30.15 -40.01 -17.13
C THR A 91 -28.71 -39.93 -16.61
N VAL A 92 -27.99 -41.05 -16.58
CA VAL A 92 -26.57 -41.12 -16.19
C VAL A 92 -25.73 -40.25 -17.18
N GLY A 93 -25.97 -40.39 -18.49
CA GLY A 93 -25.31 -39.57 -19.50
C GLY A 93 -25.56 -38.08 -19.31
N LEU A 94 -26.79 -37.67 -18.94
CA LEU A 94 -27.14 -36.30 -18.63
C LEU A 94 -26.41 -35.78 -17.37
N PHE A 95 -26.34 -36.62 -16.30
CA PHE A 95 -25.55 -36.26 -15.12
C PHE A 95 -24.07 -35.98 -15.46
N LEU A 96 -23.46 -36.93 -16.19
CA LEU A 96 -22.05 -36.76 -16.60
C LEU A 96 -21.84 -35.52 -17.47
N SER A 97 -22.77 -35.29 -18.39
CA SER A 97 -22.72 -34.08 -19.27
C SER A 97 -22.86 -32.78 -18.46
N VAL A 98 -23.80 -32.72 -17.51
CA VAL A 98 -24.01 -31.55 -16.65
C VAL A 98 -22.77 -31.30 -15.76
N TYR A 99 -22.23 -32.35 -15.12
CA TYR A 99 -21.02 -32.20 -14.33
C TYR A 99 -19.81 -31.80 -15.17
N GLY A 100 -19.66 -32.38 -16.37
CA GLY A 100 -18.59 -32.00 -17.31
C GLY A 100 -18.67 -30.54 -17.74
N LEU A 101 -19.88 -30.08 -18.13
CA LEU A 101 -20.12 -28.72 -18.52
C LEU A 101 -19.94 -27.73 -17.34
N THR A 102 -20.46 -28.10 -16.16
CA THR A 102 -20.27 -27.28 -14.95
C THR A 102 -18.79 -27.10 -14.65
N THR A 103 -18.01 -28.20 -14.67
CA THR A 103 -16.56 -28.17 -14.44
C THR A 103 -15.84 -27.31 -15.49
N PHE A 104 -16.22 -27.47 -16.77
CA PHE A 104 -15.64 -26.68 -17.86
C PHE A 104 -15.89 -25.18 -17.67
N PHE A 105 -17.14 -24.77 -17.41
CA PHE A 105 -17.47 -23.37 -17.21
C PHE A 105 -16.86 -22.82 -15.90
N THR A 106 -16.76 -23.63 -14.85
CA THR A 106 -16.06 -23.22 -13.62
C THR A 106 -14.59 -22.93 -13.90
N TRP A 107 -13.91 -23.84 -14.62
CA TRP A 107 -12.52 -23.64 -15.05
C TRP A 107 -12.36 -22.39 -15.93
N LEU A 108 -13.24 -22.24 -16.92
CA LEU A 108 -13.21 -21.09 -17.85
C LEU A 108 -13.44 -19.76 -17.12
N GLY A 109 -14.35 -19.74 -16.14
CA GLY A 109 -14.62 -18.58 -15.30
C GLY A 109 -13.44 -18.22 -14.41
N SER A 110 -12.84 -19.22 -13.77
CA SER A 110 -11.64 -19.05 -12.94
C SER A 110 -10.45 -18.54 -13.78
N TRP A 111 -10.27 -19.08 -14.99
CA TRP A 111 -9.25 -18.56 -15.93
C TRP A 111 -9.49 -17.09 -16.29
N GLY A 112 -10.73 -16.72 -16.60
CA GLY A 112 -11.06 -15.34 -16.95
C GLY A 112 -10.79 -14.36 -15.81
N TRP A 113 -11.19 -14.70 -14.57
CA TRP A 113 -10.91 -13.88 -13.40
C TRP A 113 -9.43 -13.79 -13.08
N ALA A 114 -8.69 -14.90 -13.15
CA ALA A 114 -7.25 -14.92 -12.88
C ALA A 114 -6.48 -14.02 -13.88
N VAL A 115 -6.73 -14.17 -15.18
CA VAL A 115 -6.10 -13.33 -16.20
C VAL A 115 -6.43 -11.85 -16.00
N PHE A 116 -7.68 -11.54 -15.69
CA PHE A 116 -8.09 -10.17 -15.41
C PHE A 116 -7.38 -9.60 -14.17
N ALA A 117 -7.39 -10.32 -13.07
CA ALA A 117 -6.84 -9.87 -11.80
C ALA A 117 -5.33 -9.68 -11.85
N GLU A 118 -4.58 -10.61 -12.45
CA GLU A 118 -3.12 -10.51 -12.60
C GLU A 118 -2.69 -9.30 -13.45
N ASN A 119 -3.40 -9.07 -14.57
CA ASN A 119 -3.09 -7.89 -15.39
C ASN A 119 -3.41 -6.59 -14.65
N VAL A 120 -4.57 -6.51 -13.99
CA VAL A 120 -4.94 -5.33 -13.18
C VAL A 120 -3.95 -5.11 -12.04
N GLN A 121 -3.49 -6.16 -11.37
CA GLN A 121 -2.48 -6.04 -10.31
C GLN A 121 -1.18 -5.43 -10.84
N HIS A 122 -0.72 -5.91 -12.00
CA HIS A 122 0.49 -5.39 -12.62
C HIS A 122 0.34 -3.90 -12.98
N GLU A 123 -0.71 -3.56 -13.74
CA GLU A 123 -0.96 -2.18 -14.17
C GLU A 123 -1.20 -1.24 -12.97
N LEU A 124 -2.01 -1.68 -12.00
CA LEU A 124 -2.30 -0.86 -10.82
C LEU A 124 -1.03 -0.56 -10.02
N ARG A 125 -0.13 -1.56 -9.87
CA ARG A 125 1.14 -1.36 -9.15
C ARG A 125 2.05 -0.39 -9.87
N THR A 126 2.15 -0.50 -11.19
CA THR A 126 2.96 0.42 -12.01
C THR A 126 2.34 1.82 -12.04
N ASP A 127 1.03 1.93 -12.27
CA ASP A 127 0.33 3.22 -12.28
C ASP A 127 0.48 3.95 -10.93
N VAL A 128 0.32 3.24 -9.79
CA VAL A 128 0.49 3.82 -8.44
C VAL A 128 1.94 4.25 -8.21
N TYR A 129 2.90 3.44 -8.64
CA TYR A 129 4.32 3.79 -8.49
C TYR A 129 4.69 5.01 -9.33
N ASP A 130 4.21 5.07 -10.57
CA ASP A 130 4.46 6.20 -11.47
C ASP A 130 3.84 7.49 -10.91
N GLU A 131 2.61 7.41 -10.37
CA GLU A 131 1.96 8.55 -9.71
C GLU A 131 2.75 9.01 -8.49
N MET A 132 3.19 8.06 -7.64
CA MET A 132 4.02 8.38 -6.47
C MET A 132 5.32 9.09 -6.89
N GLN A 133 5.98 8.69 -7.99
CA GLN A 133 7.19 9.37 -8.48
C GLN A 133 6.94 10.83 -8.89
N GLY A 134 5.72 11.16 -9.27
CA GLY A 134 5.30 12.53 -9.63
C GLY A 134 4.98 13.43 -8.42
N LEU A 135 4.83 12.87 -7.21
CA LEU A 135 4.49 13.64 -6.01
C LEU A 135 5.70 14.44 -5.49
N GLY A 136 5.43 15.59 -4.89
CA GLY A 136 6.46 16.45 -4.30
C GLY A 136 7.05 15.90 -3.00
N MET A 137 8.17 16.49 -2.54
CA MET A 137 8.84 16.08 -1.31
C MET A 137 7.97 16.29 -0.05
N GLU A 138 7.02 17.21 -0.09
CA GLU A 138 6.01 17.42 0.95
C GLU A 138 5.28 16.12 1.29
N PHE A 139 4.85 15.38 0.25
CA PHE A 139 4.17 14.08 0.43
C PHE A 139 5.03 13.06 1.18
N TYR A 140 6.35 13.07 0.95
CA TYR A 140 7.28 12.10 1.52
C TYR A 140 7.80 12.48 2.91
N SER A 141 7.81 13.77 3.27
CA SER A 141 8.31 14.25 4.57
C SER A 141 7.46 13.77 5.73
N ASP A 142 6.15 13.70 5.54
CA ASP A 142 5.18 13.38 6.60
C ASP A 142 4.83 11.89 6.67
N ARG A 143 5.34 11.08 5.74
CA ARG A 143 4.92 9.68 5.59
C ARG A 143 6.07 8.69 5.72
N GLN A 144 5.79 7.59 6.41
CA GLN A 144 6.78 6.52 6.54
C GLN A 144 6.85 5.67 5.27
N THR A 145 8.07 5.37 4.81
CA THR A 145 8.30 4.49 3.64
C THR A 145 7.58 3.14 3.75
N GLY A 146 7.46 2.60 4.97
CA GLY A 146 6.77 1.33 5.23
C GLY A 146 5.28 1.36 4.89
N GLU A 147 4.61 2.49 5.07
CA GLU A 147 3.20 2.68 4.75
C GLU A 147 2.98 2.78 3.25
N LEU A 148 3.81 3.55 2.56
CA LEU A 148 3.78 3.63 1.10
C LEU A 148 4.05 2.26 0.46
N MET A 149 4.99 1.49 1.00
CA MET A 149 5.24 0.11 0.59
C MET A 149 4.05 -0.80 0.87
N SER A 150 3.27 -0.55 1.95
CA SER A 150 2.05 -1.29 2.23
C SER A 150 0.97 -1.07 1.16
N VAL A 151 0.84 0.16 0.62
CA VAL A 151 -0.07 0.45 -0.49
C VAL A 151 0.34 -0.31 -1.74
N LEU A 152 1.62 -0.23 -2.15
CA LEU A 152 2.16 -0.88 -3.36
C LEU A 152 2.13 -2.41 -3.30
N SER A 153 2.20 -3.00 -2.11
CA SER A 153 2.23 -4.46 -1.93
C SER A 153 0.90 -5.01 -1.39
N SER A 154 0.57 -4.68 -0.16
CA SER A 154 -0.54 -5.26 0.59
C SER A 154 -1.91 -4.85 0.02
N ASP A 155 -2.10 -3.55 -0.28
CA ASP A 155 -3.38 -3.07 -0.78
C ASP A 155 -3.64 -3.49 -2.22
N VAL A 156 -2.65 -3.39 -3.09
CA VAL A 156 -2.73 -3.89 -4.47
C VAL A 156 -3.02 -5.40 -4.50
N ASN A 157 -2.37 -6.20 -3.64
CA ASN A 157 -2.65 -7.65 -3.53
C ASN A 157 -4.08 -7.93 -3.01
N ARG A 158 -4.61 -7.11 -2.10
CA ARG A 158 -6.01 -7.25 -1.63
C ARG A 158 -7.01 -6.94 -2.74
N LEU A 159 -6.72 -5.95 -3.58
CA LEU A 159 -7.54 -5.61 -4.75
C LEU A 159 -7.50 -6.72 -5.80
N GLU A 160 -6.32 -7.30 -6.07
CA GLU A 160 -6.17 -8.51 -6.91
C GLU A 160 -7.03 -9.65 -6.36
N GLY A 161 -6.88 -10.01 -5.09
CA GLY A 161 -7.64 -11.10 -4.47
C GLY A 161 -9.16 -10.90 -4.53
N PHE A 162 -9.63 -9.65 -4.47
CA PHE A 162 -11.03 -9.31 -4.70
C PHE A 162 -11.46 -9.60 -6.13
N LEU A 163 -10.68 -9.18 -7.12
CA LEU A 163 -10.98 -9.37 -8.54
C LEU A 163 -10.91 -10.84 -8.93
N ASN A 164 -9.89 -11.56 -8.46
CA ASN A 164 -9.64 -12.96 -8.79
C ASN A 164 -10.68 -13.91 -8.18
N GLY A 165 -11.05 -13.70 -6.91
CA GLY A 165 -11.85 -14.68 -6.17
C GLY A 165 -13.21 -14.17 -5.72
N TRP A 166 -13.26 -13.02 -5.04
CA TRP A 166 -14.45 -12.63 -4.28
C TRP A 166 -15.58 -12.07 -5.15
N LEU A 167 -15.23 -11.34 -6.21
CA LEU A 167 -16.23 -10.83 -7.15
C LEU A 167 -16.95 -11.98 -7.86
N GLY A 168 -16.20 -12.97 -8.34
CA GLY A 168 -16.77 -14.17 -8.95
C GLY A 168 -17.61 -14.98 -7.95
N GLN A 169 -17.16 -15.11 -6.70
CA GLN A 169 -17.89 -15.81 -5.65
C GLN A 169 -19.20 -15.10 -5.28
N LEU A 170 -19.22 -13.78 -5.23
CA LEU A 170 -20.43 -12.99 -4.98
C LEU A 170 -21.48 -13.24 -6.08
N LEU A 171 -21.06 -13.20 -7.35
CA LEU A 171 -21.94 -13.51 -8.49
C LEU A 171 -22.47 -14.95 -8.41
N ASN A 172 -21.63 -15.92 -8.12
CA ASN A 172 -22.00 -17.31 -7.92
C ASN A 172 -23.09 -17.47 -6.85
N ILE A 173 -22.89 -16.84 -5.68
CA ILE A 173 -23.86 -16.87 -4.57
C ILE A 173 -25.19 -16.29 -5.01
N LEU A 174 -25.18 -15.13 -5.66
CA LEU A 174 -26.42 -14.47 -6.13
C LEU A 174 -27.18 -15.35 -7.13
N VAL A 175 -26.49 -15.86 -8.16
CA VAL A 175 -27.10 -16.71 -9.18
C VAL A 175 -27.63 -18.01 -8.57
N GLN A 176 -26.88 -18.64 -7.68
CA GLN A 176 -27.28 -19.89 -7.04
C GLN A 176 -28.50 -19.70 -6.12
N VAL A 177 -28.47 -18.70 -5.23
CA VAL A 177 -29.58 -18.44 -4.30
C VAL A 177 -30.85 -18.05 -5.05
N LEU A 178 -30.74 -17.15 -6.03
CA LEU A 178 -31.88 -16.74 -6.84
C LEU A 178 -32.41 -17.90 -7.71
N GLY A 179 -31.51 -18.67 -8.32
CA GLY A 179 -31.87 -19.82 -9.14
C GLY A 179 -32.57 -20.92 -8.35
N ILE A 180 -32.02 -21.32 -7.18
CA ILE A 180 -32.66 -22.28 -6.27
C ILE A 180 -34.05 -21.78 -5.86
N SER A 181 -34.12 -20.54 -5.37
CA SER A 181 -35.39 -19.97 -4.91
C SER A 181 -36.44 -19.93 -6.02
N ALA A 182 -36.05 -19.53 -7.23
CA ALA A 182 -36.94 -19.49 -8.39
C ALA A 182 -37.47 -20.90 -8.77
N ILE A 183 -36.59 -21.91 -8.83
CA ILE A 183 -37.00 -23.30 -9.14
C ILE A 183 -37.94 -23.83 -8.06
N MET A 184 -37.62 -23.63 -6.78
CA MET A 184 -38.47 -24.11 -5.67
C MET A 184 -39.85 -23.46 -5.70
N LEU A 185 -39.90 -22.11 -5.89
CA LEU A 185 -41.15 -21.33 -5.95
C LEU A 185 -42.00 -21.74 -7.18
N ALA A 186 -41.37 -21.95 -8.33
CA ALA A 186 -42.05 -22.38 -9.56
C ALA A 186 -42.60 -23.81 -9.46
N THR A 187 -41.89 -24.71 -8.70
CA THR A 187 -42.31 -26.12 -8.55
C THR A 187 -43.45 -26.26 -7.52
N ASN A 188 -43.25 -25.72 -6.34
CA ASN A 188 -44.28 -25.65 -5.29
C ASN A 188 -43.99 -24.53 -4.32
N TRP A 189 -44.70 -23.40 -4.45
CA TRP A 189 -44.42 -22.18 -3.68
C TRP A 189 -44.66 -22.35 -2.16
N GLN A 190 -45.59 -23.23 -1.75
CA GLN A 190 -45.89 -23.45 -0.33
C GLN A 190 -44.78 -24.24 0.36
N LEU A 191 -44.31 -25.32 -0.29
CA LEU A 191 -43.18 -26.10 0.22
C LEU A 191 -41.89 -25.26 0.14
N ALA A 192 -41.75 -24.36 -0.85
CA ALA A 192 -40.65 -23.42 -0.96
C ALA A 192 -40.60 -22.45 0.24
N LEU A 193 -41.75 -21.94 0.69
CA LEU A 193 -41.79 -21.09 1.91
C LEU A 193 -41.30 -21.84 3.15
N VAL A 194 -41.64 -23.13 3.31
CA VAL A 194 -41.14 -23.96 4.40
C VAL A 194 -39.61 -24.14 4.27
N ALA A 195 -39.13 -24.44 3.07
CA ALA A 195 -37.72 -24.70 2.81
C ALA A 195 -36.83 -23.46 2.95
N LEU A 196 -37.37 -22.28 2.63
CA LEU A 196 -36.66 -20.99 2.74
C LEU A 196 -36.78 -20.33 4.13
N LEU A 197 -37.65 -20.86 5.02
CA LEU A 197 -37.85 -20.35 6.38
C LEU A 197 -36.53 -20.23 7.20
N PRO A 198 -35.57 -21.18 7.11
CA PRO A 198 -34.30 -21.05 7.83
C PRO A 198 -33.45 -19.84 7.36
N ALA A 199 -33.58 -19.36 6.13
CA ALA A 199 -32.74 -18.29 5.59
C ALA A 199 -32.86 -16.95 6.36
N PRO A 200 -34.06 -16.38 6.61
CA PRO A 200 -34.19 -15.19 7.45
C PRO A 200 -33.74 -15.43 8.90
N LEU A 201 -33.97 -16.64 9.44
CA LEU A 201 -33.52 -17.00 10.79
C LEU A 201 -31.98 -17.04 10.87
N LEU A 202 -31.30 -17.62 9.88
CA LEU A 202 -29.85 -17.61 9.76
C LEU A 202 -29.30 -16.19 9.67
N THR A 203 -29.91 -15.34 8.87
CA THR A 203 -29.52 -13.93 8.75
C THR A 203 -29.65 -13.18 10.07
N LEU A 204 -30.77 -13.37 10.78
CA LEU A 204 -31.00 -12.76 12.08
C LEU A 204 -29.98 -13.21 13.12
N VAL A 205 -29.74 -14.51 13.22
CA VAL A 205 -28.77 -15.11 14.14
C VAL A 205 -27.34 -14.65 13.82
N SER A 206 -26.98 -14.60 12.53
CA SER A 206 -25.68 -14.07 12.09
C SER A 206 -25.51 -12.61 12.45
N HIS A 207 -26.53 -11.79 12.27
CA HIS A 207 -26.49 -10.37 12.64
C HIS A 207 -26.25 -10.19 14.15
N PHE A 208 -27.00 -10.89 15.00
CA PHE A 208 -26.79 -10.84 16.44
C PHE A 208 -25.41 -11.36 16.87
N PHE A 209 -24.94 -12.43 16.22
CA PHE A 209 -23.61 -12.96 16.47
C PHE A 209 -22.51 -11.93 16.16
N VAL A 210 -22.52 -11.35 14.96
CA VAL A 210 -21.55 -10.32 14.54
C VAL A 210 -21.58 -9.12 15.49
N LYS A 211 -22.77 -8.63 15.84
CA LYS A 211 -22.90 -7.51 16.77
C LYS A 211 -22.30 -7.80 18.15
N LYS A 212 -22.43 -9.03 18.64
CA LYS A 212 -21.90 -9.46 19.94
C LYS A 212 -20.39 -9.70 19.91
N VAL A 213 -19.87 -10.27 18.84
CA VAL A 213 -18.49 -10.77 18.78
C VAL A 213 -17.52 -9.71 18.26
N ARG A 214 -17.99 -8.75 17.45
CA ARG A 214 -17.17 -7.67 16.89
C ARG A 214 -16.39 -6.86 17.95
N PRO A 215 -17.01 -6.39 19.05
CA PRO A 215 -16.28 -5.68 20.11
C PRO A 215 -15.23 -6.55 20.79
N MET A 216 -15.51 -7.85 21.01
CA MET A 216 -14.55 -8.78 21.64
C MET A 216 -13.31 -9.02 20.75
N TYR A 217 -13.49 -9.10 19.44
CA TYR A 217 -12.33 -9.18 18.51
C TYR A 217 -11.57 -7.85 18.41
N ARG A 218 -12.23 -6.72 18.65
CA ARG A 218 -11.54 -5.42 18.72
C ARG A 218 -10.66 -5.36 19.97
N GLU A 219 -11.19 -5.75 21.13
CA GLU A 219 -10.45 -5.86 22.38
C GLU A 219 -9.23 -6.81 22.24
N ALA A 220 -9.44 -7.99 21.66
CA ALA A 220 -8.34 -8.95 21.40
C ALA A 220 -7.27 -8.40 20.44
N ARG A 221 -7.63 -7.50 19.52
CA ARG A 221 -6.61 -6.83 18.67
C ARG A 221 -5.85 -5.77 19.45
N GLY A 222 -6.51 -4.99 20.31
CA GLY A 222 -5.83 -4.03 21.18
C GLY A 222 -4.78 -4.71 22.06
N THR A 223 -5.17 -5.76 22.80
CA THR A 223 -4.21 -6.52 23.62
C THR A 223 -3.09 -7.19 22.81
N PHE A 224 -3.32 -7.53 21.53
CA PHE A 224 -2.24 -7.99 20.65
C PHE A 224 -1.28 -6.86 20.27
N GLY A 225 -1.79 -5.66 20.02
CA GLY A 225 -0.97 -4.47 19.77
C GLY A 225 -0.04 -4.18 20.95
N ASP A 226 -0.57 -4.20 22.18
CA ASP A 226 0.21 -4.01 23.41
C ASP A 226 1.32 -5.08 23.57
N LEU A 227 0.99 -6.34 23.29
CA LEU A 227 1.97 -7.43 23.30
C LEU A 227 3.05 -7.23 22.22
N ALA A 228 2.66 -6.89 20.99
CA ALA A 228 3.58 -6.67 19.88
C ALA A 228 4.54 -5.52 20.17
N SER A 229 4.03 -4.37 20.64
CA SER A 229 4.86 -3.22 21.03
C SER A 229 5.86 -3.56 22.12
N ARG A 230 5.47 -4.35 23.15
CA ARG A 230 6.42 -4.82 24.18
C ARG A 230 7.50 -5.71 23.61
N LEU A 231 7.14 -6.64 22.72
CA LEU A 231 8.11 -7.53 22.06
C LEU A 231 9.08 -6.74 21.20
N GLU A 232 8.59 -5.78 20.41
CA GLU A 232 9.41 -4.90 19.58
C GLU A 232 10.39 -4.07 20.43
N ASN A 233 9.90 -3.41 21.48
CA ASN A 233 10.74 -2.62 22.39
C ASN A 233 11.82 -3.47 23.06
N ASN A 234 11.46 -4.68 23.52
CA ASN A 234 12.43 -5.57 24.17
C ASN A 234 13.48 -6.11 23.20
N LEU A 235 13.11 -6.42 21.96
CA LEU A 235 14.05 -6.89 20.94
C LEU A 235 14.94 -5.75 20.44
N SER A 236 14.40 -4.57 20.21
CA SER A 236 15.17 -3.38 19.84
C SER A 236 16.12 -2.95 20.95
N GLY A 237 15.68 -3.03 22.21
CA GLY A 237 16.47 -2.72 23.41
C GLY A 237 17.23 -3.91 24.00
N ILE A 238 17.43 -5.01 23.26
CA ILE A 238 17.99 -6.27 23.82
C ILE A 238 19.38 -6.09 24.45
N ALA A 239 20.19 -5.20 23.91
CA ALA A 239 21.51 -4.88 24.48
C ALA A 239 21.37 -4.28 25.88
N VAL A 240 20.37 -3.42 26.11
CA VAL A 240 20.07 -2.85 27.45
C VAL A 240 19.61 -3.94 28.40
N VAL A 241 18.63 -4.76 27.99
CA VAL A 241 18.11 -5.88 28.78
C VAL A 241 19.25 -6.79 29.21
N LYS A 242 20.16 -7.13 28.28
CA LYS A 242 21.33 -7.97 28.53
C LYS A 242 22.38 -7.31 29.46
N SER A 243 22.65 -6.02 29.25
CA SER A 243 23.65 -5.29 30.07
C SER A 243 23.21 -5.12 31.53
N PHE A 244 21.92 -5.02 31.78
CA PHE A 244 21.34 -4.92 33.13
C PHE A 244 20.91 -6.28 33.71
N THR A 245 21.07 -7.40 32.98
CA THR A 245 20.65 -8.76 33.39
C THR A 245 19.19 -8.85 33.83
N ASN A 246 18.31 -8.13 33.14
CA ASN A 246 16.89 -8.00 33.48
C ASN A 246 15.98 -8.91 32.65
N GLU A 247 16.51 -9.99 32.05
CA GLU A 247 15.73 -10.94 31.25
C GLU A 247 14.52 -11.53 32.01
N PRO A 248 14.63 -11.92 33.28
CA PRO A 248 13.47 -12.46 34.00
C PRO A 248 12.33 -11.44 34.16
N PHE A 249 12.67 -10.16 34.39
CA PHE A 249 11.69 -9.09 34.54
C PHE A 249 10.94 -8.83 33.22
N GLU A 250 11.65 -8.71 32.10
CA GLU A 250 11.01 -8.50 30.81
C GLU A 250 10.24 -9.74 30.34
N SER A 251 10.74 -10.94 30.65
CA SER A 251 10.02 -12.19 30.37
C SER A 251 8.67 -12.26 31.07
N GLU A 252 8.61 -11.86 32.36
CA GLU A 252 7.36 -11.83 33.14
C GLU A 252 6.36 -10.82 32.54
N ARG A 253 6.82 -9.63 32.16
CA ARG A 253 5.98 -8.59 31.53
C ARG A 253 5.38 -9.06 30.20
N VAL A 254 6.16 -9.78 29.38
CA VAL A 254 5.68 -10.38 28.12
C VAL A 254 4.70 -11.52 28.42
N HIS A 255 4.96 -12.32 29.46
CA HIS A 255 4.05 -13.39 29.88
C HIS A 255 2.67 -12.84 30.30
N GLU A 256 2.65 -11.78 31.12
CA GLU A 256 1.41 -11.11 31.53
C GLU A 256 0.62 -10.57 30.31
N ALA A 257 1.27 -9.82 29.42
CA ALA A 257 0.64 -9.30 28.21
C ALA A 257 0.12 -10.42 27.28
N SER A 258 0.88 -11.52 27.14
CA SER A 258 0.48 -12.69 26.37
C SER A 258 -0.73 -13.38 26.98
N GLN A 259 -0.82 -13.45 28.30
CA GLN A 259 -1.97 -14.04 29.00
C GLN A 259 -3.22 -13.18 28.84
N GLU A 260 -3.11 -11.85 28.99
CA GLU A 260 -4.20 -10.90 28.75
C GLU A 260 -4.74 -11.02 27.33
N HIS A 261 -3.86 -11.05 26.32
CA HIS A 261 -4.24 -11.31 24.92
C HIS A 261 -4.94 -12.67 24.76
N MET A 262 -4.42 -13.73 25.38
CA MET A 262 -5.02 -15.05 25.32
C MET A 262 -6.45 -15.04 25.89
N ASP A 263 -6.67 -14.39 27.02
CA ASP A 263 -7.98 -14.33 27.69
C ASP A 263 -9.01 -13.54 26.85
N ALA A 264 -8.62 -12.37 26.31
CA ALA A 264 -9.45 -11.57 25.41
C ALA A 264 -9.81 -12.37 24.14
N ARG A 265 -8.82 -12.99 23.51
CA ARG A 265 -9.02 -13.83 22.32
C ARG A 265 -9.87 -15.06 22.58
N TRP A 266 -9.68 -15.70 23.73
CA TRP A 266 -10.45 -16.87 24.12
C TRP A 266 -11.93 -16.55 24.30
N GLY A 267 -12.24 -15.42 24.94
CA GLY A 267 -13.60 -14.90 25.06
C GLY A 267 -14.31 -14.79 23.72
N ALA A 268 -13.69 -14.16 22.74
CA ALA A 268 -14.21 -14.04 21.37
C ALA A 268 -14.36 -15.41 20.69
N ARG A 269 -13.36 -16.29 20.84
CA ARG A 269 -13.32 -17.62 20.20
C ARG A 269 -14.41 -18.56 20.72
N GLN A 270 -14.76 -18.50 22.00
CA GLN A 270 -15.86 -19.29 22.57
C GLN A 270 -17.19 -19.06 21.85
N TRP A 271 -17.48 -17.80 21.49
CA TRP A 271 -18.67 -17.48 20.69
C TRP A 271 -18.58 -18.06 19.28
N GLY A 272 -17.39 -17.96 18.64
CA GLY A 272 -17.17 -18.56 17.33
C GLY A 272 -17.39 -20.08 17.32
N ILE A 273 -16.90 -20.78 18.35
CA ILE A 273 -17.07 -22.23 18.49
C ILE A 273 -18.56 -22.61 18.63
N ARG A 274 -19.39 -21.79 19.27
CA ARG A 274 -20.83 -22.05 19.43
C ARG A 274 -21.65 -21.72 18.18
N PHE A 275 -21.15 -20.79 17.35
CA PHE A 275 -21.89 -20.28 16.18
C PHE A 275 -22.08 -21.35 15.11
N GLY A 276 -21.02 -22.09 14.74
CA GLY A 276 -21.09 -23.15 13.74
C GLY A 276 -22.15 -24.23 14.05
N PRO A 277 -22.11 -24.86 15.23
CA PRO A 277 -23.13 -25.85 15.64
C PRO A 277 -24.55 -25.27 15.66
N MET A 278 -24.74 -24.01 16.06
CA MET A 278 -26.05 -23.36 16.04
C MET A 278 -26.59 -23.21 14.61
N LEU A 279 -25.76 -22.79 13.65
CA LEU A 279 -26.15 -22.78 12.24
C LEU A 279 -26.50 -24.18 11.71
N THR A 280 -25.73 -25.21 12.09
CA THR A 280 -25.98 -26.59 11.71
C THR A 280 -27.34 -27.06 12.27
N LEU A 281 -27.66 -26.68 13.51
CA LEU A 281 -28.97 -27.03 14.12
C LEU A 281 -30.12 -26.36 13.37
N ILE A 282 -30.04 -25.08 13.07
CA ILE A 282 -31.07 -24.33 12.31
C ILE A 282 -31.29 -24.98 10.94
N ASN A 283 -30.22 -25.35 10.27
CA ASN A 283 -30.27 -26.03 8.99
C ASN A 283 -30.87 -27.43 9.12
N GLY A 284 -30.52 -28.17 10.14
CA GLY A 284 -31.10 -29.50 10.45
C GLY A 284 -32.60 -29.44 10.71
N VAL A 285 -33.06 -28.42 11.45
CA VAL A 285 -34.48 -28.16 11.65
C VAL A 285 -35.18 -27.85 10.32
N GLY A 286 -34.61 -26.98 9.50
CA GLY A 286 -35.14 -26.64 8.18
C GLY A 286 -35.27 -27.88 7.28
N PHE A 287 -34.22 -28.70 7.21
CA PHE A 287 -34.23 -29.97 6.48
C PHE A 287 -35.33 -30.92 6.99
N SER A 288 -35.45 -31.04 8.32
CA SER A 288 -36.47 -31.91 8.94
C SER A 288 -37.89 -31.42 8.68
N LEU A 289 -38.10 -30.09 8.68
CA LEU A 289 -39.40 -29.51 8.33
C LEU A 289 -39.80 -29.77 6.88
N VAL A 290 -38.86 -29.60 5.93
CA VAL A 290 -39.10 -29.92 4.52
C VAL A 290 -39.45 -31.41 4.36
N PHE A 291 -38.72 -32.30 5.04
CA PHE A 291 -38.99 -33.75 4.99
C PHE A 291 -40.35 -34.07 5.62
N LEU A 292 -40.68 -33.50 6.78
CA LEU A 292 -41.93 -33.73 7.46
C LEU A 292 -43.14 -33.25 6.63
N VAL A 293 -43.10 -31.96 6.19
CA VAL A 293 -44.23 -31.37 5.44
C VAL A 293 -44.35 -32.00 4.06
N GLY A 294 -43.24 -32.09 3.33
CA GLY A 294 -43.22 -32.70 1.98
C GLY A 294 -43.58 -34.17 2.02
N GLY A 295 -43.03 -34.96 2.94
CA GLY A 295 -43.39 -36.38 3.14
C GLY A 295 -44.84 -36.57 3.53
N TRP A 296 -45.36 -35.71 4.44
CA TRP A 296 -46.78 -35.74 4.81
C TRP A 296 -47.68 -35.51 3.58
N TRP A 297 -47.34 -34.52 2.73
CA TRP A 297 -48.11 -34.24 1.51
C TRP A 297 -48.03 -35.35 0.47
N VAL A 298 -46.90 -36.06 0.38
CA VAL A 298 -46.79 -37.26 -0.47
C VAL A 298 -47.67 -38.38 0.02
N LEU A 299 -47.75 -38.63 1.35
CA LEU A 299 -48.49 -39.76 1.92
C LEU A 299 -49.98 -39.49 2.08
N PHE A 300 -50.37 -38.29 2.46
CA PHE A 300 -51.74 -37.93 2.85
C PHE A 300 -52.38 -36.87 1.95
N GLY A 301 -51.65 -36.37 0.96
CA GLY A 301 -52.08 -35.29 0.11
C GLY A 301 -51.86 -33.90 0.72
N PRO A 302 -51.80 -32.82 -0.11
CA PRO A 302 -51.67 -31.45 0.36
C PRO A 302 -52.96 -31.00 1.06
N PRO A 303 -52.85 -29.98 1.95
CA PRO A 303 -54.02 -29.40 2.59
C PRO A 303 -55.00 -28.90 1.55
N SER A 304 -56.27 -29.23 1.73
CA SER A 304 -57.38 -28.86 0.89
C SER A 304 -58.46 -28.14 1.70
N VAL A 305 -59.10 -27.14 1.12
CA VAL A 305 -60.21 -26.42 1.74
C VAL A 305 -61.46 -26.71 0.88
N THR A 306 -62.52 -27.21 1.55
CA THR A 306 -63.80 -27.43 0.90
C THR A 306 -64.67 -26.17 1.08
N VAL A 307 -64.93 -25.44 0.00
CA VAL A 307 -65.81 -24.26 -0.03
C VAL A 307 -67.03 -24.63 -0.91
N THR A 308 -68.22 -24.56 -0.32
CA THR A 308 -69.48 -24.78 -1.04
C THR A 308 -69.55 -26.11 -1.82
N GLY A 309 -68.99 -27.21 -1.23
CA GLY A 309 -69.04 -28.55 -1.85
C GLY A 309 -67.95 -28.84 -2.88
N THR A 310 -67.08 -27.85 -3.19
CA THR A 310 -65.95 -28.03 -4.09
C THR A 310 -64.66 -28.04 -3.24
N THR A 311 -63.92 -29.14 -3.29
CA THR A 311 -62.60 -29.27 -2.61
C THR A 311 -61.54 -28.69 -3.51
N VAL A 312 -60.94 -27.56 -3.08
CA VAL A 312 -59.81 -26.91 -3.78
C VAL A 312 -58.54 -27.29 -3.03
N GLY A 313 -57.62 -27.97 -3.70
CA GLY A 313 -56.28 -28.20 -3.18
C GLY A 313 -55.52 -26.86 -3.05
N LEU A 314 -55.03 -26.57 -1.86
CA LEU A 314 -54.26 -25.36 -1.59
C LEU A 314 -52.85 -25.45 -2.14
N ALA A 315 -52.33 -26.64 -2.46
CA ALA A 315 -51.01 -26.87 -3.01
C ALA A 315 -51.08 -27.80 -4.23
N GLY A 316 -50.15 -27.64 -5.17
CA GLY A 316 -49.95 -28.60 -6.27
C GLY A 316 -49.52 -29.99 -5.77
N THR A 317 -49.64 -31.00 -6.63
CA THR A 317 -49.20 -32.38 -6.30
C THR A 317 -47.71 -32.38 -5.99
N VAL A 318 -47.35 -32.97 -4.81
CA VAL A 318 -45.96 -33.16 -4.40
C VAL A 318 -45.62 -34.64 -4.56
N THR A 319 -44.58 -34.94 -5.29
CA THR A 319 -44.06 -36.30 -5.53
C THR A 319 -42.86 -36.57 -4.65
N VAL A 320 -42.45 -37.86 -4.56
CA VAL A 320 -41.22 -38.26 -3.83
C VAL A 320 -39.99 -37.54 -4.40
N GLY A 321 -39.88 -37.48 -5.74
CA GLY A 321 -38.80 -36.78 -6.41
C GLY A 321 -38.78 -35.28 -6.09
N THR A 322 -39.97 -34.61 -6.03
CA THR A 322 -40.07 -33.22 -5.60
C THR A 322 -39.51 -33.03 -4.19
N VAL A 323 -39.85 -33.88 -3.22
CA VAL A 323 -39.34 -33.78 -1.85
C VAL A 323 -37.81 -33.92 -1.84
N VAL A 324 -37.26 -34.91 -2.55
CA VAL A 324 -35.81 -35.13 -2.63
C VAL A 324 -35.11 -33.92 -3.26
N MET A 325 -35.67 -33.34 -4.33
CA MET A 325 -35.14 -32.12 -4.95
C MET A 325 -35.12 -30.95 -3.95
N PHE A 326 -36.19 -30.75 -3.20
CA PHE A 326 -36.25 -29.68 -2.18
C PHE A 326 -35.23 -29.90 -1.06
N LEU A 327 -35.04 -31.12 -0.60
CA LEU A 327 -34.01 -31.45 0.40
C LEU A 327 -32.59 -31.17 -0.13
N GLN A 328 -32.33 -31.50 -1.40
CA GLN A 328 -31.03 -31.21 -2.03
C GLN A 328 -30.81 -29.69 -2.16
N TYR A 329 -31.79 -28.94 -2.64
CA TYR A 329 -31.69 -27.47 -2.73
C TYR A 329 -31.58 -26.81 -1.37
N THR A 330 -32.28 -27.28 -0.35
CA THR A 330 -32.14 -26.81 1.03
C THR A 330 -30.71 -27.00 1.54
N ARG A 331 -30.04 -28.08 1.23
CA ARG A 331 -28.61 -28.29 1.55
C ARG A 331 -27.71 -27.37 0.72
N GLN A 332 -27.99 -27.23 -0.55
CA GLN A 332 -27.14 -26.46 -1.48
C GLN A 332 -27.16 -24.95 -1.21
N ILE A 333 -28.26 -24.39 -0.70
CA ILE A 333 -28.39 -22.95 -0.38
C ILE A 333 -27.66 -22.56 0.91
N GLN A 334 -27.33 -23.49 1.80
CA GLN A 334 -26.71 -23.22 3.11
C GLN A 334 -25.30 -22.66 2.99
N GLY A 335 -24.46 -23.24 2.11
CA GLY A 335 -23.09 -22.80 1.87
C GLY A 335 -23.01 -21.32 1.47
N PRO A 336 -23.68 -20.91 0.39
CA PRO A 336 -23.79 -19.53 -0.06
C PRO A 336 -24.22 -18.54 1.04
N LEU A 337 -25.22 -18.86 1.84
CA LEU A 337 -25.71 -17.97 2.90
C LEU A 337 -24.68 -17.75 4.00
N THR A 338 -23.89 -18.77 4.37
CA THR A 338 -22.82 -18.62 5.36
C THR A 338 -21.63 -17.84 4.82
N GLN A 339 -21.31 -17.98 3.55
CA GLN A 339 -20.22 -17.27 2.87
C GLN A 339 -20.54 -15.78 2.66
N ALA A 340 -21.81 -15.44 2.42
CA ALA A 340 -22.21 -14.05 2.19
C ALA A 340 -21.79 -13.09 3.31
N GLY A 341 -21.87 -13.54 4.58
CA GLY A 341 -21.41 -12.74 5.72
C GLY A 341 -19.90 -12.48 5.73
N GLN A 342 -19.10 -13.43 5.29
CA GLN A 342 -17.64 -13.27 5.18
C GLN A 342 -17.27 -12.33 4.03
N LEU A 343 -17.98 -12.41 2.91
CA LEU A 343 -17.77 -11.55 1.75
C LEU A 343 -18.03 -10.08 2.08
N LEU A 344 -19.07 -9.77 2.85
CA LEU A 344 -19.35 -8.39 3.28
C LEU A 344 -18.22 -7.81 4.13
N ASN A 345 -17.70 -8.57 5.08
CA ASN A 345 -16.57 -8.11 5.91
C ASN A 345 -15.28 -7.93 5.08
N ASN A 346 -15.09 -8.77 4.08
CA ASN A 346 -13.94 -8.66 3.17
C ASN A 346 -14.09 -7.45 2.25
N PHE A 347 -15.30 -7.16 1.78
CA PHE A 347 -15.58 -6.01 0.91
C PHE A 347 -15.21 -4.68 1.57
N GLU A 348 -15.53 -4.47 2.86
CA GLU A 348 -15.15 -3.26 3.58
C GLU A 348 -13.62 -3.07 3.64
N ARG A 349 -12.87 -4.16 3.84
CA ARG A 349 -11.40 -4.10 3.83
C ARG A 349 -10.83 -3.79 2.45
N VAL A 350 -11.41 -4.36 1.41
CA VAL A 350 -11.02 -4.09 0.02
C VAL A 350 -11.36 -2.66 -0.39
N LYS A 351 -12.53 -2.16 0.05
CA LYS A 351 -12.93 -0.77 -0.16
C LYS A 351 -11.91 0.17 0.47
N ALA A 352 -11.50 -0.08 1.72
CA ALA A 352 -10.47 0.70 2.39
C ALA A 352 -9.11 0.68 1.65
N SER A 353 -8.70 -0.48 1.11
CA SER A 353 -7.48 -0.57 0.28
C SER A 353 -7.62 0.22 -1.04
N ALA A 354 -8.81 0.18 -1.67
CA ALA A 354 -9.07 0.97 -2.87
C ALA A 354 -9.05 2.48 -2.57
N GLU A 355 -9.61 2.90 -1.43
CA GLU A 355 -9.56 4.30 -1.00
C GLU A 355 -8.12 4.78 -0.88
N ARG A 356 -7.23 4.05 -0.16
CA ARG A 356 -5.81 4.43 -0.04
C ARG A 356 -5.09 4.52 -1.39
N VAL A 357 -5.35 3.58 -2.29
CA VAL A 357 -4.79 3.62 -3.64
C VAL A 357 -5.27 4.85 -4.42
N PHE A 358 -6.57 5.17 -4.34
CA PHE A 358 -7.12 6.30 -5.09
C PHE A 358 -6.82 7.67 -4.46
N VAL A 359 -6.53 7.75 -3.16
CA VAL A 359 -5.97 8.96 -2.55
C VAL A 359 -4.67 9.36 -3.26
N LEU A 360 -3.79 8.39 -3.58
CA LEU A 360 -2.54 8.69 -4.30
C LEU A 360 -2.78 9.24 -5.71
N PHE A 361 -3.79 8.72 -6.43
CA PHE A 361 -4.17 9.24 -7.75
C PHE A 361 -4.85 10.61 -7.70
N ASP A 362 -5.46 10.96 -6.59
CA ASP A 362 -6.19 12.22 -6.42
C ASP A 362 -5.37 13.25 -5.61
N TYR A 363 -4.16 12.86 -5.16
CA TYR A 363 -3.29 13.75 -4.39
C TYR A 363 -2.84 14.94 -5.25
N PRO A 364 -2.95 16.17 -4.75
CA PRO A 364 -2.56 17.35 -5.52
C PRO A 364 -1.05 17.34 -5.79
N VAL A 365 -0.66 17.67 -7.00
CA VAL A 365 0.75 17.85 -7.35
C VAL A 365 1.22 19.13 -6.68
N SER A 366 2.13 19.01 -5.71
CA SER A 366 2.62 20.15 -4.90
C SER A 366 3.46 21.14 -5.73
N ILE A 367 4.12 20.67 -6.79
CA ILE A 367 4.98 21.46 -7.67
C ILE A 367 4.46 21.28 -9.10
N PRO A 368 3.44 22.06 -9.52
CA PRO A 368 2.95 22.00 -10.89
C PRO A 368 3.99 22.61 -11.83
N GLU A 369 4.36 21.88 -12.86
CA GLU A 369 5.20 22.40 -13.93
C GLU A 369 4.33 23.26 -14.87
N ASP A 370 4.73 24.50 -15.09
CA ASP A 370 4.03 25.35 -16.05
C ASP A 370 4.17 24.77 -17.46
N PRO A 371 3.07 24.58 -18.24
CA PRO A 371 3.16 24.09 -19.61
C PRO A 371 4.04 24.96 -20.53
N SER A 372 4.35 26.20 -20.13
CA SER A 372 5.26 27.13 -20.82
C SER A 372 6.68 27.10 -20.25
N ALA A 373 6.96 26.28 -19.23
CA ALA A 373 8.29 26.14 -18.65
C ALA A 373 9.32 25.76 -19.73
N ARG A 374 10.47 26.40 -19.68
CA ARG A 374 11.56 26.24 -20.65
C ARG A 374 12.76 25.55 -20.01
N ASP A 375 13.58 24.92 -20.83
CA ASP A 375 14.86 24.42 -20.34
C ASP A 375 15.82 25.60 -20.07
N LEU A 376 16.62 25.50 -19.01
CA LEU A 376 17.65 26.50 -18.66
C LEU A 376 18.72 26.66 -19.74
N GLY A 377 18.97 25.58 -20.51
CA GLY A 377 20.05 25.57 -21.51
C GLY A 377 21.43 25.42 -20.87
N ASP A 378 22.43 26.09 -21.46
CA ASP A 378 23.77 26.14 -20.88
C ASP A 378 23.75 27.10 -19.67
N VAL A 379 24.11 26.61 -18.49
CA VAL A 379 24.06 27.32 -17.21
C VAL A 379 25.45 27.83 -16.88
N GLU A 380 25.54 29.12 -16.48
CA GLU A 380 26.80 29.73 -15.96
C GLU A 380 26.94 29.48 -14.46
N GLY A 381 25.82 29.44 -13.74
CA GLY A 381 25.72 29.08 -12.33
C GLY A 381 25.54 30.28 -11.39
N ASP A 382 25.10 31.44 -11.89
CA ASP A 382 24.68 32.56 -11.03
C ASP A 382 23.40 32.18 -10.26
N VAL A 383 23.38 32.32 -8.93
CA VAL A 383 22.24 32.00 -8.09
C VAL A 383 21.85 33.20 -7.24
N ALA A 384 20.57 33.59 -7.27
CA ALA A 384 20.07 34.63 -6.41
C ALA A 384 18.80 34.25 -5.65
N PHE A 385 18.71 34.70 -4.41
CA PHE A 385 17.53 34.70 -3.57
C PHE A 385 17.09 36.13 -3.37
N ASP A 386 15.86 36.47 -3.72
CA ASP A 386 15.32 37.85 -3.69
C ASP A 386 14.08 37.87 -2.79
N ASP A 387 14.22 38.47 -1.60
CA ASP A 387 13.20 38.63 -0.56
C ASP A 387 12.44 37.33 -0.26
N VAL A 388 13.16 36.19 -0.16
CA VAL A 388 12.60 34.88 -0.04
C VAL A 388 12.02 34.62 1.37
N THR A 389 10.72 34.39 1.42
CA THR A 389 10.02 33.94 2.60
C THR A 389 9.42 32.56 2.33
N PHE A 390 9.55 31.62 3.29
CA PHE A 390 9.04 30.28 3.15
C PHE A 390 8.52 29.72 4.47
N SER A 391 7.33 29.09 4.41
CA SER A 391 6.76 28.28 5.49
C SER A 391 6.45 26.88 4.98
N TYR A 392 6.75 25.87 5.80
CA TYR A 392 6.35 24.50 5.51
C TYR A 392 4.82 24.35 5.59
N PRO A 393 4.22 23.29 5.00
CA PRO A 393 2.76 23.09 4.99
C PRO A 393 2.12 22.97 6.38
N ASP A 394 2.87 22.51 7.38
CA ASP A 394 2.47 22.47 8.79
C ASP A 394 2.36 23.86 9.46
N GLY A 395 2.74 24.91 8.73
CA GLY A 395 2.69 26.32 9.14
C GLY A 395 3.94 26.81 9.85
N GLU A 396 4.99 26.01 9.97
CA GLU A 396 6.27 26.44 10.51
C GLU A 396 6.98 27.37 9.52
N GLN A 397 7.23 28.64 9.89
CA GLN A 397 7.98 29.59 9.09
C GLN A 397 9.47 29.30 9.21
N ALA A 398 10.10 28.88 8.10
CA ALA A 398 11.49 28.45 8.08
C ALA A 398 12.45 29.51 7.53
N LEU A 399 11.96 30.45 6.70
CA LEU A 399 12.76 31.55 6.16
C LEU A 399 11.94 32.84 6.14
N THR A 400 12.61 33.99 6.42
CA THR A 400 12.02 35.32 6.47
C THR A 400 12.92 36.32 5.73
N ASP A 401 12.42 36.91 4.64
CA ASP A 401 13.06 38.01 3.87
C ASP A 401 14.54 37.74 3.54
N VAL A 402 14.87 36.50 3.12
CA VAL A 402 16.24 36.12 2.80
C VAL A 402 16.62 36.60 1.41
N SER A 403 17.67 37.44 1.34
CA SER A 403 18.21 37.98 0.08
C SER A 403 19.72 37.85 0.02
N PHE A 404 20.23 37.22 -1.04
CA PHE A 404 21.66 37.18 -1.38
C PHE A 404 21.83 36.73 -2.84
N GLU A 405 23.02 37.03 -3.39
CA GLU A 405 23.44 36.60 -4.72
C GLU A 405 24.74 35.79 -4.58
N ALA A 406 24.93 34.77 -5.38
CA ALA A 406 26.17 34.01 -5.52
C ALA A 406 26.60 34.07 -6.99
N ASP A 407 27.78 34.64 -7.24
CA ASP A 407 28.33 34.74 -8.60
C ASP A 407 28.78 33.33 -9.11
N ALA A 408 28.80 33.17 -10.44
CA ALA A 408 29.28 31.95 -11.07
C ALA A 408 30.68 31.56 -10.58
N GLY A 409 30.85 30.34 -10.10
CA GLY A 409 32.10 29.82 -9.54
C GLY A 409 32.40 30.24 -8.08
N GLU A 410 31.51 30.99 -7.41
CA GLU A 410 31.69 31.39 -6.02
C GLU A 410 31.38 30.23 -5.06
N THR A 411 32.18 30.09 -4.01
CA THR A 411 31.93 29.15 -2.91
C THR A 411 31.28 29.88 -1.73
N VAL A 412 30.04 29.55 -1.41
CA VAL A 412 29.24 30.13 -0.33
C VAL A 412 29.07 29.12 0.81
N GLY A 413 29.59 29.45 1.99
CA GLY A 413 29.40 28.66 3.21
C GLY A 413 28.13 29.06 3.95
N LEU A 414 27.29 28.07 4.33
CA LEU A 414 26.08 28.27 5.14
C LEU A 414 26.32 27.78 6.56
N VAL A 415 26.25 28.70 7.52
CA VAL A 415 26.56 28.46 8.95
C VAL A 415 25.39 28.92 9.83
N GLY A 416 25.19 28.27 10.96
CA GLY A 416 24.17 28.66 11.94
C GLY A 416 23.70 27.47 12.78
N PRO A 417 22.93 27.72 13.82
CA PRO A 417 22.36 26.67 14.68
C PRO A 417 21.48 25.67 13.89
N THR A 418 21.20 24.53 14.50
CA THR A 418 20.20 23.60 13.96
C THR A 418 18.83 24.29 13.92
N GLY A 419 18.07 24.13 12.85
CA GLY A 419 16.78 24.78 12.66
C GLY A 419 16.86 26.21 12.09
N SER A 420 18.05 26.78 11.82
CA SER A 420 18.18 28.16 11.29
C SER A 420 17.79 28.34 9.81
N GLY A 421 17.33 27.29 9.10
CA GLY A 421 16.86 27.42 7.72
C GLY A 421 17.87 27.02 6.62
N LYS A 422 19.13 26.66 6.96
CA LYS A 422 20.19 26.33 5.96
C LYS A 422 19.78 25.27 4.93
N SER A 423 19.29 24.13 5.40
CA SER A 423 18.85 23.05 4.51
C SER A 423 17.58 23.41 3.74
N THR A 424 16.75 24.32 4.28
CA THR A 424 15.55 24.83 3.61
C THR A 424 15.92 25.65 2.39
N LEU A 425 16.94 26.53 2.47
CA LEU A 425 17.45 27.27 1.32
C LEU A 425 17.82 26.35 0.16
N MET A 426 18.54 25.26 0.45
CA MET A 426 18.97 24.31 -0.58
C MET A 426 17.80 23.48 -1.14
N LYS A 427 16.80 23.20 -0.32
CA LYS A 427 15.57 22.54 -0.80
C LYS A 427 14.76 23.44 -1.75
N LEU A 428 14.77 24.77 -1.53
CA LEU A 428 14.15 25.74 -2.43
C LEU A 428 14.93 25.88 -3.74
N LEU A 429 16.27 25.90 -3.70
CA LEU A 429 17.11 25.92 -4.89
C LEU A 429 16.89 24.67 -5.77
N LEU A 430 16.76 23.49 -5.16
CA LEU A 430 16.39 22.24 -5.85
C LEU A 430 14.91 22.20 -6.28
N ARG A 431 14.15 23.25 -5.93
CA ARG A 431 12.70 23.29 -6.11
C ARG A 431 12.02 22.02 -5.62
N PHE A 432 12.36 21.60 -4.38
CA PHE A 432 11.58 20.59 -3.66
C PHE A 432 10.32 21.19 -3.06
N TYR A 433 10.33 22.52 -2.87
CA TYR A 433 9.20 23.35 -2.47
C TYR A 433 9.26 24.67 -3.28
N ASP A 434 8.13 25.29 -3.52
CA ASP A 434 8.06 26.64 -4.06
C ASP A 434 8.07 27.67 -2.91
N VAL A 435 8.65 28.84 -3.12
CA VAL A 435 8.69 29.92 -2.11
C VAL A 435 7.28 30.44 -1.80
N SER A 436 7.06 30.88 -0.56
CA SER A 436 5.80 31.54 -0.17
C SER A 436 5.72 32.99 -0.69
N ASP A 437 6.84 33.71 -0.67
CA ASP A 437 7.01 35.04 -1.25
C ASP A 437 8.46 35.21 -1.74
N GLY A 438 8.71 36.17 -2.65
CA GLY A 438 10.01 36.35 -3.25
C GLY A 438 10.29 35.42 -4.44
N ALA A 439 11.57 35.31 -4.79
CA ALA A 439 12.03 34.49 -5.91
C ALA A 439 13.40 33.85 -5.66
N VAL A 440 13.59 32.62 -6.20
CA VAL A 440 14.90 32.01 -6.36
C VAL A 440 15.20 31.91 -7.84
N THR A 441 16.37 32.40 -8.25
CA THR A 441 16.75 32.42 -9.67
C THR A 441 18.07 31.72 -9.90
N VAL A 442 18.21 31.09 -11.09
CA VAL A 442 19.46 30.56 -11.62
C VAL A 442 19.68 31.22 -12.98
N ASP A 443 20.84 31.87 -13.17
CA ASP A 443 21.17 32.70 -14.33
C ASP A 443 20.07 33.72 -14.66
N GLY A 444 19.48 34.36 -13.64
CA GLY A 444 18.41 35.32 -13.76
C GLY A 444 17.05 34.72 -14.16
N HIS A 445 16.89 33.44 -14.19
CA HIS A 445 15.64 32.74 -14.47
C HIS A 445 15.02 32.20 -13.16
N ASP A 446 13.79 32.60 -12.88
CA ASP A 446 13.05 32.04 -11.74
C ASP A 446 12.92 30.50 -11.87
N VAL A 447 13.24 29.79 -10.81
CA VAL A 447 13.16 28.32 -10.79
C VAL A 447 11.75 27.79 -11.06
N ARG A 448 10.71 28.63 -10.90
CA ARG A 448 9.31 28.32 -11.22
C ARG A 448 8.99 28.34 -12.70
N ASP A 449 9.77 29.09 -13.51
CA ASP A 449 9.56 29.30 -14.94
C ASP A 449 10.34 28.29 -15.83
N VAL A 450 11.15 27.44 -15.19
CA VAL A 450 11.98 26.44 -15.87
C VAL A 450 11.52 25.02 -15.59
N THR A 451 11.85 24.07 -16.48
CA THR A 451 11.51 22.67 -16.24
C THR A 451 12.32 22.15 -15.05
N VAL A 452 11.65 21.39 -14.17
CA VAL A 452 12.30 20.80 -12.98
C VAL A 452 13.46 19.91 -13.39
N ARG A 453 13.35 19.27 -14.55
CA ARG A 453 14.40 18.40 -15.09
C ARG A 453 15.65 19.20 -15.47
N SER A 454 15.54 20.33 -16.19
CA SER A 454 16.70 21.14 -16.56
C SER A 454 17.36 21.75 -15.33
N LEU A 455 16.57 22.32 -14.42
CA LEU A 455 17.05 22.86 -13.15
C LEU A 455 17.85 21.82 -12.36
N ARG A 456 17.26 20.66 -12.07
CA ARG A 456 17.94 19.62 -11.28
C ARG A 456 19.07 18.92 -12.04
N SER A 457 19.16 19.06 -13.37
CA SER A 457 20.31 18.54 -14.12
C SER A 457 21.53 19.46 -14.00
N SER A 458 21.36 20.77 -13.79
CA SER A 458 22.45 21.72 -13.57
C SER A 458 22.92 21.78 -12.11
N ILE A 459 22.22 21.09 -11.17
CA ILE A 459 22.56 21.10 -9.75
C ILE A 459 23.01 19.72 -9.29
N GLY A 460 24.21 19.64 -8.74
CA GLY A 460 24.74 18.44 -8.06
C GLY A 460 24.47 18.50 -6.56
N TYR A 461 23.95 17.44 -5.97
CA TYR A 461 23.68 17.36 -4.55
C TYR A 461 24.44 16.21 -3.90
N VAL A 462 25.29 16.54 -2.93
CA VAL A 462 25.97 15.57 -2.07
C VAL A 462 25.39 15.66 -0.67
N SER A 463 24.60 14.66 -0.28
CA SER A 463 23.92 14.62 1.01
C SER A 463 24.85 14.21 2.16
N GLN A 464 24.48 14.58 3.39
CA GLN A 464 25.15 14.18 4.64
C GLN A 464 25.29 12.67 4.76
N GLU A 465 24.21 11.93 4.51
CA GLU A 465 24.21 10.46 4.45
C GLU A 465 23.99 10.02 3.00
N PRO A 466 25.06 9.60 2.29
CA PRO A 466 24.95 9.18 0.91
C PRO A 466 24.13 7.90 0.76
N PHE A 467 23.10 7.98 -0.06
CA PHE A 467 22.24 6.84 -0.36
C PHE A 467 22.74 6.11 -1.61
N LEU A 468 22.95 4.79 -1.46
CA LEU A 468 23.25 3.90 -2.58
C LEU A 468 22.06 2.96 -2.82
N PHE A 469 21.67 2.85 -4.10
CA PHE A 469 20.65 1.92 -4.52
C PHE A 469 21.20 0.49 -4.58
N THR A 470 20.35 -0.49 -4.34
CA THR A 470 20.70 -1.89 -4.55
C THR A 470 21.10 -2.11 -6.00
N GLY A 471 22.27 -2.72 -6.24
CA GLY A 471 22.88 -2.90 -7.54
C GLY A 471 24.39 -2.83 -7.44
N THR A 472 25.08 -2.70 -8.57
CA THR A 472 26.54 -2.63 -8.64
C THR A 472 27.06 -1.22 -8.32
N ILE A 473 28.34 -1.10 -7.98
CA ILE A 473 29.02 0.20 -7.83
C ILE A 473 28.92 1.00 -9.13
N ARG A 474 29.12 0.34 -10.28
CA ARG A 474 28.99 0.95 -11.62
C ARG A 474 27.61 1.58 -11.81
N GLU A 475 26.54 0.83 -11.54
CA GLU A 475 25.16 1.32 -11.65
C GLU A 475 24.88 2.50 -10.71
N ASN A 476 25.46 2.49 -9.51
CA ASN A 476 25.32 3.58 -8.56
C ASN A 476 26.04 4.86 -8.98
N ILE A 477 27.21 4.76 -9.62
CA ILE A 477 27.93 5.92 -10.16
C ILE A 477 27.22 6.46 -11.40
N ALA A 478 26.87 5.60 -12.35
CA ALA A 478 26.19 5.98 -13.59
C ALA A 478 24.77 6.54 -13.34
N TYR A 479 24.04 5.99 -12.38
CA TYR A 479 22.69 6.35 -11.94
C TYR A 479 21.78 6.89 -13.05
N GLY A 480 21.49 6.04 -14.03
CA GLY A 480 20.58 6.34 -15.13
C GLY A 480 21.17 7.13 -16.30
N LEU A 481 22.47 7.45 -16.26
CA LEU A 481 23.19 8.03 -17.39
C LEU A 481 23.67 6.93 -18.35
N ASP A 482 23.58 7.21 -19.64
CA ASP A 482 24.13 6.33 -20.68
C ASP A 482 25.61 6.70 -20.92
N VAL A 483 26.50 6.10 -20.12
CA VAL A 483 27.92 6.42 -20.06
C VAL A 483 28.78 5.18 -20.23
N THR A 484 30.00 5.38 -20.73
CA THR A 484 31.00 4.32 -20.93
C THR A 484 31.70 3.97 -19.60
N ASP A 485 32.28 2.77 -19.55
CA ASP A 485 33.10 2.35 -18.41
C ASP A 485 34.32 3.25 -18.17
N ALA A 486 34.84 3.87 -19.24
CA ALA A 486 35.94 4.82 -19.15
C ALA A 486 35.55 6.11 -18.44
N GLU A 487 34.33 6.64 -18.68
CA GLU A 487 33.79 7.81 -18.00
C GLU A 487 33.52 7.52 -16.53
N VAL A 488 32.88 6.37 -16.22
CA VAL A 488 32.66 5.92 -14.83
C VAL A 488 33.99 5.80 -14.09
N ARG A 489 35.01 5.24 -14.74
CA ARG A 489 36.34 5.10 -14.16
C ARG A 489 36.99 6.46 -13.91
N SER A 490 36.95 7.37 -14.88
CA SER A 490 37.49 8.72 -14.74
C SER A 490 36.85 9.49 -13.58
N ALA A 491 35.51 9.45 -13.45
CA ALA A 491 34.81 10.04 -12.34
C ALA A 491 35.20 9.40 -10.98
N SER A 492 35.43 8.08 -10.96
CA SER A 492 35.87 7.38 -9.75
C SER A 492 37.31 7.68 -9.37
N GLU A 493 38.21 7.90 -10.34
CA GLU A 493 39.58 8.33 -10.11
C GLU A 493 39.60 9.72 -9.49
N ARG A 494 38.83 10.67 -10.00
CA ARG A 494 38.67 12.03 -9.48
C ARG A 494 38.04 12.03 -8.09
N ALA A 495 37.12 11.12 -7.79
CA ALA A 495 36.51 10.96 -6.47
C ALA A 495 37.38 10.14 -5.49
N ASN A 496 38.63 9.83 -5.79
CA ASN A 496 39.49 8.94 -5.00
C ASN A 496 38.79 7.58 -4.65
N ALA A 497 37.88 7.12 -5.51
CA ALA A 497 37.12 5.90 -5.29
C ALA A 497 37.72 4.71 -6.05
N HIS A 498 38.44 4.93 -7.13
CA HIS A 498 38.93 3.88 -8.03
C HIS A 498 39.79 2.82 -7.33
N GLU A 499 40.72 3.23 -6.48
CA GLU A 499 41.64 2.31 -5.81
C GLU A 499 40.90 1.29 -4.95
N PHE A 500 40.04 1.77 -4.01
CA PHE A 500 39.31 0.84 -3.17
C PHE A 500 38.30 -0.03 -3.95
N ILE A 501 37.74 0.50 -5.08
CA ILE A 501 36.84 -0.30 -5.93
C ILE A 501 37.62 -1.44 -6.58
N GLN A 502 38.88 -1.22 -7.02
CA GLN A 502 39.72 -2.27 -7.58
C GLN A 502 40.15 -3.33 -6.55
N ASP A 503 40.24 -2.97 -5.28
CA ASP A 503 40.58 -3.89 -4.20
C ASP A 503 39.41 -4.82 -3.83
N LEU A 504 38.19 -4.54 -4.29
CA LEU A 504 37.04 -5.42 -4.12
C LEU A 504 37.10 -6.59 -5.10
N GLU A 505 36.58 -7.75 -4.69
CA GLU A 505 36.66 -9.01 -5.46
C GLU A 505 36.10 -8.87 -6.88
N ASP A 506 34.98 -8.17 -7.05
CA ASP A 506 34.28 -7.96 -8.32
C ASP A 506 34.47 -6.53 -8.90
N GLY A 507 35.33 -5.70 -8.28
CA GLY A 507 35.59 -4.34 -8.72
C GLY A 507 34.31 -3.49 -8.86
N TYR A 508 34.10 -2.89 -10.04
CA TYR A 508 32.91 -2.08 -10.33
C TYR A 508 31.60 -2.87 -10.37
N GLU A 509 31.67 -4.19 -10.57
CA GLU A 509 30.50 -5.09 -10.58
C GLU A 509 30.13 -5.56 -9.16
N THR A 510 30.83 -5.08 -8.13
CA THR A 510 30.52 -5.41 -6.72
C THR A 510 29.14 -4.87 -6.36
N GLU A 511 28.26 -5.75 -5.85
CA GLU A 511 26.95 -5.38 -5.33
C GLU A 511 27.05 -4.71 -3.96
N VAL A 512 26.48 -3.52 -3.82
CA VAL A 512 26.59 -2.67 -2.61
C VAL A 512 25.65 -3.08 -1.46
N GLY A 513 24.67 -3.97 -1.71
CA GLY A 513 23.67 -4.36 -0.71
C GLY A 513 22.59 -3.30 -0.49
N GLN A 514 21.78 -3.47 0.57
CA GLN A 514 20.76 -2.49 0.92
C GLN A 514 21.39 -1.22 1.47
N ARG A 515 21.12 -0.06 0.87
CA ARG A 515 21.67 1.24 1.26
C ARG A 515 23.22 1.26 1.33
N GLY A 516 23.89 0.34 0.65
CA GLY A 516 25.35 0.25 0.68
C GLY A 516 25.93 -0.29 2.00
N ASP A 517 25.21 -1.16 2.71
CA ASP A 517 25.59 -1.73 4.00
C ASP A 517 26.90 -2.53 3.99
N ARG A 518 27.35 -2.95 2.79
CA ARG A 518 28.62 -3.66 2.58
C ARG A 518 29.83 -2.73 2.47
N LEU A 519 29.61 -1.41 2.43
CA LEU A 519 30.65 -0.41 2.27
C LEU A 519 30.80 0.45 3.53
N SER A 520 32.01 0.96 3.78
CA SER A 520 32.23 1.95 4.84
C SER A 520 31.55 3.29 4.51
N GLY A 521 31.34 4.15 5.51
CA GLY A 521 30.76 5.50 5.32
C GLY A 521 31.53 6.31 4.28
N GLY A 522 32.86 6.33 4.38
CA GLY A 522 33.71 7.05 3.45
C GLY A 522 33.76 6.46 2.03
N GLN A 523 33.58 5.14 1.87
CA GLN A 523 33.44 4.51 0.57
C GLN A 523 32.13 4.92 -0.10
N ARG A 524 31.02 4.93 0.66
CA ARG A 524 29.72 5.42 0.15
C ARG A 524 29.80 6.89 -0.27
N GLN A 525 30.46 7.72 0.53
CA GLN A 525 30.65 9.15 0.24
C GLN A 525 31.38 9.36 -1.08
N ARG A 526 32.51 8.66 -1.29
CA ARG A 526 33.29 8.80 -2.52
C ARG A 526 32.55 8.28 -3.76
N ILE A 527 31.70 7.26 -3.64
CA ILE A 527 30.79 6.83 -4.71
C ILE A 527 29.75 7.91 -5.02
N ALA A 528 29.19 8.57 -3.99
CA ALA A 528 28.24 9.66 -4.21
C ALA A 528 28.91 10.87 -4.88
N ILE A 529 30.15 11.21 -4.50
CA ILE A 529 30.94 12.25 -5.16
C ILE A 529 31.22 11.87 -6.62
N ALA A 530 31.62 10.62 -6.91
CA ALA A 530 31.84 10.13 -8.26
C ALA A 530 30.56 10.24 -9.14
N ARG A 531 29.37 9.98 -8.55
CA ARG A 531 28.07 10.18 -9.22
C ARG A 531 27.85 11.63 -9.65
N VAL A 532 28.19 12.60 -8.78
CA VAL A 532 28.04 14.01 -9.06
C VAL A 532 29.09 14.49 -10.07
N LEU A 533 30.36 14.08 -9.92
CA LEU A 533 31.44 14.36 -10.89
C LEU A 533 31.12 13.86 -12.31
N LEU A 534 30.48 12.67 -12.41
CA LEU A 534 30.08 12.11 -13.71
C LEU A 534 28.97 12.93 -14.38
N ARG A 535 28.12 13.57 -13.59
CA ARG A 535 27.03 14.41 -14.08
C ARG A 535 27.49 15.79 -14.52
N ASP A 536 28.61 16.26 -13.96
CA ASP A 536 29.29 17.53 -14.26
C ASP A 536 28.37 18.76 -14.18
N PRO A 537 27.74 19.02 -13.02
CA PRO A 537 26.81 20.14 -12.84
C PRO A 537 27.56 21.48 -12.63
N GLU A 538 26.93 22.60 -12.97
CA GLU A 538 27.45 23.95 -12.79
C GLU A 538 27.29 24.48 -11.37
N VAL A 539 26.24 24.02 -10.66
CA VAL A 539 25.94 24.40 -9.27
C VAL A 539 26.05 23.16 -8.37
N LEU A 540 26.67 23.33 -7.20
CA LEU A 540 26.85 22.27 -6.21
C LEU A 540 26.21 22.61 -4.87
N ILE A 541 25.59 21.61 -4.27
CA ILE A 541 25.10 21.64 -2.89
C ILE A 541 25.82 20.54 -2.12
N LEU A 542 26.62 20.93 -1.12
CA LEU A 542 27.35 20.01 -0.24
C LEU A 542 26.77 20.09 1.17
N ASP A 543 26.09 19.02 1.59
CA ASP A 543 25.49 18.95 2.92
C ASP A 543 26.36 18.06 3.83
N GLU A 544 27.20 18.68 4.67
CA GLU A 544 28.09 18.06 5.66
C GLU A 544 28.83 16.77 5.19
N ALA A 545 29.51 16.86 4.07
CA ALA A 545 30.08 15.71 3.35
C ALA A 545 31.19 14.93 4.10
N THR A 546 31.56 15.25 5.36
CA THR A 546 32.70 14.63 6.08
C THR A 546 32.37 14.13 7.49
N SER A 547 31.09 14.00 7.88
CA SER A 547 30.72 13.51 9.21
C SER A 547 30.89 11.98 9.34
N HIS A 548 31.39 11.53 10.49
CA HIS A 548 31.49 10.11 10.89
C HIS A 548 32.51 9.25 10.11
N VAL A 549 33.61 9.84 9.60
CA VAL A 549 34.66 9.13 8.86
C VAL A 549 35.98 9.20 9.65
N ASP A 550 36.85 8.20 9.47
CA ASP A 550 38.20 8.21 10.01
C ASP A 550 39.10 9.26 9.33
N ASN A 551 40.13 9.76 10.01
CA ASN A 551 40.95 10.88 9.56
C ASN A 551 41.62 10.65 8.19
N GLU A 552 42.04 9.41 7.87
CA GLU A 552 42.69 9.12 6.57
C GLU A 552 41.67 9.20 5.42
N THR A 553 40.51 8.67 5.63
CA THR A 553 39.40 8.74 4.66
C THR A 553 38.86 10.15 4.53
N GLU A 554 38.83 10.95 5.62
CA GLU A 554 38.43 12.38 5.59
C GLU A 554 39.32 13.18 4.64
N VAL A 555 40.65 12.96 4.66
CA VAL A 555 41.58 13.64 3.73
C VAL A 555 41.27 13.30 2.28
N LEU A 556 40.98 12.04 1.97
CA LEU A 556 40.65 11.62 0.59
C LEU A 556 39.33 12.22 0.11
N ILE A 557 38.33 12.28 0.99
CA ILE A 557 37.03 12.91 0.69
C ILE A 557 37.24 14.40 0.44
N GLN A 558 38.05 15.08 1.27
CA GLN A 558 38.31 16.50 1.16
C GLN A 558 38.99 16.85 -0.17
N GLN A 559 40.00 16.05 -0.58
CA GLN A 559 40.63 16.19 -1.89
C GLN A 559 39.64 16.00 -3.06
N SER A 560 38.71 15.03 -2.92
CA SER A 560 37.67 14.81 -3.94
C SER A 560 36.66 15.95 -4.00
N LEU A 561 36.35 16.59 -2.87
CA LEU A 561 35.49 17.75 -2.79
C LEU A 561 36.18 19.00 -3.37
N GLU A 562 37.47 19.22 -3.10
CA GLU A 562 38.25 20.32 -3.68
C GLU A 562 38.24 20.24 -5.22
N GLU A 563 38.43 19.03 -5.79
CA GLU A 563 38.33 18.83 -7.25
C GLU A 563 36.90 19.00 -7.77
N LEU A 564 35.89 18.62 -6.96
CA LEU A 564 34.49 18.80 -7.33
C LEU A 564 34.06 20.27 -7.35
N ILE A 565 34.59 21.11 -6.47
CA ILE A 565 34.25 22.53 -6.33
C ILE A 565 34.88 23.39 -7.43
N GLU A 566 36.01 22.96 -8.03
CA GLU A 566 36.76 23.76 -9.02
C GLU A 566 35.85 24.20 -10.19
N ASP A 567 35.83 25.48 -10.47
CA ASP A 567 35.04 26.15 -11.51
C ASP A 567 33.52 26.01 -11.38
N ARG A 568 32.96 25.76 -10.16
CA ARG A 568 31.53 25.63 -9.92
C ARG A 568 31.01 26.48 -8.79
N THR A 569 29.79 26.99 -8.94
CA THR A 569 29.11 27.69 -7.85
C THR A 569 28.72 26.68 -6.77
N THR A 570 29.25 26.85 -5.56
CA THR A 570 29.12 25.83 -4.50
C THR A 570 28.48 26.40 -3.24
N PHE A 571 27.43 25.75 -2.77
CA PHE A 571 26.81 25.97 -1.46
C PHE A 571 27.23 24.86 -0.51
N SER A 572 27.97 25.19 0.55
CA SER A 572 28.44 24.24 1.56
C SER A 572 27.72 24.47 2.88
N ILE A 573 26.85 23.52 3.27
CA ILE A 573 26.23 23.53 4.61
C ILE A 573 27.24 22.90 5.58
N ALA A 574 27.70 23.72 6.55
CA ALA A 574 28.73 23.30 7.48
C ALA A 574 28.20 23.08 8.90
N HIS A 575 28.37 21.87 9.41
CA HIS A 575 28.38 21.59 10.83
C HIS A 575 29.79 21.68 11.45
N ARG A 576 30.83 21.56 10.60
CA ARG A 576 32.22 21.87 10.96
C ARG A 576 32.67 23.15 10.25
N LEU A 577 32.87 24.22 11.01
CA LEU A 577 33.25 25.52 10.44
C LEU A 577 34.60 25.52 9.70
N SER A 578 35.45 24.51 9.99
CA SER A 578 36.68 24.27 9.25
C SER A 578 36.48 24.00 7.77
N THR A 579 35.33 23.46 7.35
CA THR A 579 35.02 23.17 5.95
C THR A 579 34.62 24.38 5.14
N VAL A 580 34.14 25.43 5.79
CA VAL A 580 33.74 26.69 5.12
C VAL A 580 34.69 27.84 5.41
N ARG A 581 35.78 27.59 6.12
CA ARG A 581 36.79 28.66 6.43
C ARG A 581 37.36 29.29 5.17
N ASP A 582 37.61 28.49 4.16
CA ASP A 582 38.24 28.91 2.92
C ASP A 582 37.20 29.26 1.82
N ALA A 583 35.90 29.35 2.19
CA ALA A 583 34.84 29.83 1.30
C ALA A 583 34.99 31.32 0.97
N ASP A 584 34.66 31.73 -0.24
CA ASP A 584 34.72 33.11 -0.68
C ASP A 584 33.81 34.01 0.17
N ARG A 585 32.65 33.48 0.55
CA ARG A 585 31.68 34.13 1.42
C ARG A 585 30.98 33.11 2.35
N ILE A 586 30.74 33.56 3.57
CA ILE A 586 29.98 32.81 4.57
C ILE A 586 28.69 33.57 4.86
N LEU A 587 27.55 32.89 4.82
CA LEU A 587 26.26 33.39 5.26
C LEU A 587 25.94 32.76 6.62
N VAL A 588 25.72 33.59 7.63
CA VAL A 588 25.37 33.15 8.98
C VAL A 588 23.88 33.30 9.17
N MET A 589 23.22 32.19 9.42
CA MET A 589 21.76 32.13 9.55
C MET A 589 21.34 31.92 11.00
N GLU A 590 20.32 32.65 11.42
CA GLU A 590 19.66 32.49 12.71
C GLU A 590 18.16 32.75 12.54
N ASP A 591 17.34 31.88 13.09
CA ASP A 591 15.87 31.96 13.09
C ASP A 591 15.24 32.30 11.72
N GLY A 592 15.80 31.72 10.65
CA GLY A 592 15.32 31.89 9.27
C GLY A 592 15.79 33.16 8.55
N GLU A 593 16.68 33.95 9.14
CA GLU A 593 17.23 35.16 8.57
C GLU A 593 18.76 35.07 8.39
N ILE A 594 19.34 35.86 7.48
CA ILE A 594 20.79 36.04 7.37
C ILE A 594 21.20 37.22 8.30
N VAL A 595 21.91 36.89 9.38
CA VAL A 595 22.31 37.87 10.40
C VAL A 595 23.72 38.42 10.16
N GLU A 596 24.62 37.66 9.55
CA GLU A 596 25.98 38.07 9.22
C GLU A 596 26.38 37.49 7.86
N HIS A 597 27.21 38.17 7.10
CA HIS A 597 27.81 37.65 5.87
C HIS A 597 29.20 38.25 5.62
N GLY A 598 30.08 37.48 5.02
CA GLY A 598 31.43 37.94 4.67
C GLY A 598 32.45 36.78 4.69
N PRO A 599 33.74 37.04 4.41
CA PRO A 599 34.79 36.05 4.54
C PRO A 599 35.12 35.76 6.01
N HIS A 600 35.74 34.61 6.27
CA HIS A 600 36.07 34.11 7.60
C HIS A 600 36.77 35.17 8.49
N ASP A 601 37.82 35.83 7.98
CA ASP A 601 38.64 36.78 8.75
C ASP A 601 37.83 38.00 9.19
N GLU A 602 36.90 38.48 8.37
CA GLU A 602 36.03 39.60 8.70
C GLU A 602 35.01 39.22 9.77
N LEU A 603 34.37 38.05 9.63
CA LEU A 603 33.37 37.58 10.59
C LEU A 603 33.97 37.29 11.97
N ILE A 604 35.18 36.76 12.04
CA ILE A 604 35.88 36.59 13.31
C ILE A 604 36.16 37.95 13.98
N ALA A 605 36.49 39.00 13.19
CA ALA A 605 36.79 40.34 13.69
C ALA A 605 35.55 41.10 14.20
N VAL A 606 34.35 40.76 13.70
CA VAL A 606 33.08 41.37 14.13
C VAL A 606 32.68 40.91 15.54
N ASP A 607 33.17 39.73 16.00
CA ASP A 607 32.87 39.13 17.32
C ASP A 607 31.38 38.85 17.53
N GLY A 608 30.71 38.43 16.48
CA GLY A 608 29.27 38.09 16.42
C GLY A 608 28.96 36.62 16.60
N LEU A 609 27.83 36.19 16.02
CA LEU A 609 27.36 34.80 16.09
C LEU A 609 28.39 33.82 15.49
N TYR A 610 28.95 34.15 14.31
CA TYR A 610 29.99 33.33 13.68
C TYR A 610 31.20 33.12 14.57
N ALA A 611 31.73 34.19 15.15
CA ALA A 611 32.88 34.10 16.04
C ALA A 611 32.59 33.23 17.27
N ASN A 612 31.39 33.30 17.84
CA ASN A 612 30.97 32.50 18.96
C ASN A 612 30.85 30.99 18.58
N LEU A 613 30.25 30.68 17.45
CA LEU A 613 30.18 29.31 16.92
C LEU A 613 31.59 28.75 16.65
N TRP A 614 32.50 29.55 16.10
CA TRP A 614 33.90 29.17 15.90
C TRP A 614 34.62 28.85 17.22
N ARG A 615 34.48 29.72 18.26
CA ARG A 615 35.06 29.46 19.61
C ARG A 615 34.57 28.17 20.24
N VAL A 616 33.28 27.87 20.07
CA VAL A 616 32.71 26.59 20.53
C VAL A 616 33.44 25.41 19.88
N GLN A 617 33.65 25.50 18.56
CA GLN A 617 34.24 24.39 17.81
C GLN A 617 35.74 24.18 18.08
N VAL A 618 36.48 25.26 18.27
CA VAL A 618 37.93 25.18 18.61
C VAL A 618 38.19 24.93 20.11
N GLY A 619 37.11 24.78 20.92
CA GLY A 619 37.22 24.45 22.35
C GLY A 619 37.49 25.64 23.28
N GLU A 620 37.35 26.89 22.80
CA GLU A 620 37.51 28.11 23.57
C GLU A 620 36.24 28.54 24.33
N VAL A 621 35.53 27.55 24.90
CA VAL A 621 34.23 27.78 25.56
C VAL A 621 34.29 28.77 26.73
N GLY A 622 35.46 28.92 27.35
CA GLY A 622 35.65 29.86 28.47
C GLY A 622 35.68 31.36 28.06
N SER A 623 35.70 31.67 26.77
CA SER A 623 35.66 33.03 26.21
C SER A 623 34.32 33.46 25.65
N LEU A 624 33.29 32.58 25.77
CA LEU A 624 31.94 32.84 25.26
C LEU A 624 31.18 33.83 26.16
N PRO A 625 30.35 34.72 25.56
CA PRO A 625 29.45 35.58 26.30
C PRO A 625 28.37 34.75 27.06
N ASP A 626 28.03 35.20 28.28
CA ASP A 626 27.00 34.53 29.09
C ASP A 626 25.64 34.51 28.35
N GLU A 627 25.31 35.56 27.59
CA GLU A 627 24.10 35.67 26.79
C GLU A 627 23.99 34.57 25.72
N PHE A 628 25.08 34.25 25.00
CA PHE A 628 25.14 33.16 24.03
C PHE A 628 24.92 31.80 24.68
N LEU A 629 25.48 31.57 25.90
CA LEU A 629 25.30 30.33 26.63
C LEU A 629 23.85 30.16 27.14
N GLU A 630 23.18 31.23 27.53
CA GLU A 630 21.76 31.24 27.93
C GLU A 630 20.84 30.93 26.74
N GLU A 631 21.09 31.56 25.58
CA GLU A 631 20.33 31.30 24.35
C GLU A 631 20.53 29.87 23.84
N ALA A 632 21.77 29.35 23.82
CA ALA A 632 22.04 27.97 23.44
C ALA A 632 21.31 26.98 24.38
N ALA A 633 21.29 27.25 25.69
CA ALA A 633 20.55 26.44 26.66
C ALA A 633 19.02 26.57 26.56
N ALA A 634 18.51 27.67 26.01
CA ALA A 634 17.09 27.87 25.75
C ALA A 634 16.64 27.07 24.52
N ARG A 635 17.45 27.07 23.45
CA ARG A 635 17.22 26.28 22.21
C ARG A 635 17.23 24.78 22.47
N ASP A 636 18.05 24.26 23.38
CA ASP A 636 18.10 22.84 23.73
C ASP A 636 16.85 22.36 24.52
N ARG A 637 16.00 23.30 24.98
CA ARG A 637 14.77 23.03 25.75
C ARG A 637 13.49 23.14 24.91
N ALA A 638 13.55 23.75 23.75
CA ALA A 638 12.45 23.92 22.80
C ALA A 638 12.39 22.77 21.81
#